data_c4b7727649b22a9e384f8d1409f35dcf
#
_entry.id   c4b7727649b22a9e384f8d1409f35dcf
#
_cell.length_a   1.000
_cell.length_b   1.000
_cell.length_c   1.000
_cell.angle_alpha   90.00
_cell.angle_beta   90.00
_cell.angle_gamma   90.00
#
_symmetry.space_group_name_H-M   'P 1'
#
loop_
_entity.id
_entity.type
_entity.pdbx_description
1 polymer ?
#
loop_
_entity_poly.entity_id
_entity_poly.type
_entity_poly.pdbx_seq_one_letter_code
_entity_poly.pdbx_strand_id
1 'polypeptide(L)'
;MRALAGCLLAVSCASFAQQPGDVVVTATRVDQPSLEVPASIDRVYAEEIREGRPQVNLSESLGRVPGITVLNRQNYAQDLQISSRGFGSRSTFGVRGIRMIADGIPASMPDGQGQASTFDLGSAERIEVLRGPFSSLYGNAAGGVINVITEDGPAVPTLEMGLYGGSYDTWRGALKFGGQWGALNAVGNLSRFETDGYRDHSAAQRDQLNAKGRLALGDATRLTLVATSLRQPDTQDPLGLTAAQVAQNPRQVVPQAIQFDTRKTIEHDQAGATLDHALSDATRLQASAWAGSRFVEQFQAFSGATPATASGGVVNLDRTFGGGALRLFNDSALGGRPLRFSAGVEVERMAEHRQGFVNNNGVAGALRRDEDNVVSSTGAFAQAEWKFADRWSGHLGVRSTRVAFESTDHYIVAGNPDDSGSKDYSATTPVAGVVFRLDPATSLYANVGRGFETPTFVELAYQNPPASGLNFALEASRSRHAEIGVKTIRAGAYRLTAALFDIVTSDEIVVDQASGGRTTYRNAGETQRRGLELGAELLLTGPFEARAAYTYLNAEFSDAFGAVAAGNVLPGVPKTQFYAEAAWRHAPTGLRVGAELLYRDRVAVNDVNSEFADAFTVVNLVFGFQQQGSKWRLNEFLRVDNVTDTAYIGSVVVNDANGRYYEPAPQRNILVGLQASLQF
;
A
#
# COMPACT_ATOMS: atom_id res chain seq x y z
N MET A 1 -59.37 10.17 -40.50
CA MET A 1 -59.50 10.11 -39.01
C MET A 1 -59.05 8.73 -38.54
N ARG A 2 -57.87 8.62 -38.00
CA ARG A 2 -57.40 7.57 -37.06
C ARG A 2 -56.08 8.04 -36.54
N ALA A 3 -56.05 8.36 -35.24
CA ALA A 3 -54.88 8.80 -34.49
C ALA A 3 -53.93 7.63 -34.26
N LEU A 4 -52.64 7.79 -34.58
CA LEU A 4 -51.58 6.91 -34.11
C LEU A 4 -51.06 7.47 -32.77
N ALA A 5 -51.34 6.75 -31.69
CA ALA A 5 -50.72 6.96 -30.39
C ALA A 5 -49.33 6.33 -30.41
N GLY A 6 -48.29 7.17 -30.33
CA GLY A 6 -46.92 6.71 -30.15
C GLY A 6 -46.67 6.40 -28.68
N CYS A 7 -46.39 5.12 -28.34
CA CYS A 7 -45.83 4.71 -27.05
C CYS A 7 -44.35 5.11 -26.99
N LEU A 8 -44.02 6.14 -26.23
CA LEU A 8 -42.66 6.41 -25.75
C LEU A 8 -42.35 5.42 -24.63
N LEU A 9 -41.60 4.38 -24.96
CA LEU A 9 -40.93 3.54 -23.97
C LEU A 9 -39.78 4.36 -23.34
N ALA A 10 -40.01 4.86 -22.14
CA ALA A 10 -38.97 5.39 -21.32
C ALA A 10 -38.09 4.20 -20.83
N VAL A 11 -36.97 3.99 -21.49
CA VAL A 11 -35.93 3.10 -21.00
C VAL A 11 -35.25 3.84 -19.82
N SER A 12 -35.60 3.44 -18.60
CA SER A 12 -34.90 3.87 -17.40
C SER A 12 -33.48 3.30 -17.45
N CYS A 13 -32.50 4.12 -17.85
CA CYS A 13 -31.10 3.81 -17.65
C CYS A 13 -30.85 3.82 -16.14
N ALA A 14 -30.85 2.64 -15.52
CA ALA A 14 -30.29 2.48 -14.19
C ALA A 14 -28.78 2.64 -14.30
N SER A 15 -28.30 3.85 -14.00
CA SER A 15 -26.89 4.08 -13.73
C SER A 15 -26.54 3.25 -12.50
N PHE A 16 -25.73 2.22 -12.67
CA PHE A 16 -25.06 1.56 -11.56
C PHE A 16 -23.94 2.47 -11.00
N ALA A 17 -24.30 3.65 -10.48
CA ALA A 17 -23.54 4.25 -9.43
C ALA A 17 -23.77 3.35 -8.21
N GLN A 18 -22.70 2.70 -7.74
CA GLN A 18 -22.77 1.87 -6.55
C GLN A 18 -23.27 2.77 -5.42
N GLN A 19 -24.53 2.62 -5.04
CA GLN A 19 -25.10 3.38 -3.92
C GLN A 19 -24.24 3.08 -2.70
N PRO A 20 -23.90 4.07 -1.86
CA PRO A 20 -23.36 3.83 -0.54
C PRO A 20 -24.43 3.15 0.32
N GLY A 21 -24.70 1.89 0.03
CA GLY A 21 -25.35 0.94 0.93
C GLY A 21 -24.35 0.49 1.98
N ASP A 22 -24.77 -0.27 2.94
CA ASP A 22 -23.92 -0.78 4.03
C ASP A 22 -22.54 -1.21 3.50
N VAL A 23 -21.54 -0.38 3.84
CA VAL A 23 -20.17 -0.56 3.38
C VAL A 23 -19.61 -1.77 4.12
N VAL A 24 -19.73 -2.95 3.53
CA VAL A 24 -19.16 -4.19 4.06
C VAL A 24 -17.63 -4.10 3.90
N VAL A 25 -16.88 -4.25 4.98
CA VAL A 25 -15.42 -4.23 5.02
C VAL A 25 -14.91 -5.61 5.40
N THR A 26 -13.85 -6.03 4.72
CA THR A 26 -13.19 -7.33 4.96
C THR A 26 -11.86 -7.18 5.68
N ALA A 27 -11.34 -5.96 5.78
CA ALA A 27 -10.06 -5.67 6.45
C ALA A 27 -10.07 -5.92 7.97
N THR A 28 -11.21 -6.32 8.55
CA THR A 28 -11.31 -6.83 9.93
C THR A 28 -11.31 -8.35 9.99
N ARG A 29 -10.99 -9.05 8.90
CA ARG A 29 -11.04 -10.52 8.70
C ARG A 29 -12.46 -11.10 8.69
N VAL A 30 -13.47 -10.29 8.90
CA VAL A 30 -14.89 -10.67 8.88
C VAL A 30 -15.61 -9.63 8.02
N ASP A 31 -16.51 -10.10 7.15
CA ASP A 31 -17.37 -9.23 6.37
C ASP A 31 -18.40 -8.56 7.28
N GLN A 32 -18.30 -7.25 7.47
CA GLN A 32 -19.21 -6.52 8.34
C GLN A 32 -19.42 -5.08 7.89
N PRO A 33 -20.57 -4.46 8.23
CA PRO A 33 -20.80 -3.04 7.95
C PRO A 33 -19.76 -2.16 8.62
N SER A 34 -19.23 -1.18 7.91
CA SER A 34 -18.24 -0.23 8.44
C SER A 34 -18.71 0.50 9.71
N LEU A 35 -20.02 0.74 9.85
CA LEU A 35 -20.63 1.34 11.02
C LEU A 35 -20.55 0.45 12.30
N GLU A 36 -20.32 -0.85 12.13
CA GLU A 36 -20.18 -1.81 13.24
C GLU A 36 -18.72 -2.02 13.66
N VAL A 37 -17.75 -1.47 12.89
CA VAL A 37 -16.31 -1.64 13.15
C VAL A 37 -15.80 -0.51 14.06
N PRO A 38 -15.18 -0.79 15.21
CA PRO A 38 -14.62 0.24 16.09
C PRO A 38 -13.19 0.64 15.65
N ALA A 39 -12.99 1.01 14.38
CA ALA A 39 -11.71 1.42 13.84
C ALA A 39 -11.87 2.36 12.64
N SER A 40 -10.87 3.17 12.37
CA SER A 40 -10.78 3.94 11.11
C SER A 40 -10.57 2.98 9.95
N ILE A 41 -11.54 2.92 9.04
CA ILE A 41 -11.47 2.12 7.83
C ILE A 41 -12.06 2.88 6.66
N ASP A 42 -11.30 2.93 5.57
CA ASP A 42 -11.70 3.60 4.34
C ASP A 42 -11.61 2.66 3.15
N ARG A 43 -12.34 3.00 2.09
CA ARG A 43 -12.36 2.29 0.83
C ARG A 43 -12.15 3.24 -0.33
N VAL A 44 -11.45 2.73 -1.35
CA VAL A 44 -11.35 3.35 -2.66
C VAL A 44 -11.90 2.34 -3.66
N TYR A 45 -12.95 2.71 -4.39
CA TYR A 45 -13.63 1.79 -5.31
C TYR A 45 -12.97 1.78 -6.70
N ALA A 46 -13.30 0.76 -7.50
CA ALA A 46 -12.79 0.55 -8.84
C ALA A 46 -12.86 1.79 -9.74
N GLU A 47 -13.97 2.52 -9.69
CA GLU A 47 -14.16 3.75 -10.46
C GLU A 47 -13.12 4.82 -10.07
N GLU A 48 -12.90 4.99 -8.76
CA GLU A 48 -11.93 5.93 -8.21
C GLU A 48 -10.47 5.53 -8.44
N ILE A 49 -10.22 4.22 -8.58
CA ILE A 49 -8.90 3.67 -8.90
C ILE A 49 -8.57 3.85 -10.38
N ARG A 50 -9.57 3.73 -11.28
CA ARG A 50 -9.35 3.60 -12.72
C ARG A 50 -9.71 4.82 -13.55
N GLU A 51 -10.75 5.58 -13.14
CA GLU A 51 -11.27 6.67 -13.98
C GLU A 51 -10.29 7.85 -14.02
N GLY A 52 -9.85 8.19 -15.24
CA GLY A 52 -8.92 9.30 -15.47
C GLY A 52 -7.53 9.08 -14.84
N ARG A 53 -7.08 7.84 -14.65
CA ARG A 53 -5.82 7.49 -13.99
C ARG A 53 -4.99 6.50 -14.81
N PRO A 54 -3.65 6.56 -14.71
CA PRO A 54 -2.77 5.65 -15.44
C PRO A 54 -2.81 4.20 -14.92
N GLN A 55 -3.26 3.96 -13.68
CA GLN A 55 -3.39 2.64 -13.03
C GLN A 55 -2.04 1.90 -12.91
N VAL A 56 -1.01 2.61 -12.51
CA VAL A 56 0.36 2.08 -12.35
C VAL A 56 0.79 2.03 -10.88
N ASN A 57 0.46 3.06 -10.10
CA ASN A 57 0.91 3.20 -8.71
C ASN A 57 -0.24 3.49 -7.73
N LEU A 58 -0.17 2.93 -6.52
CA LEU A 58 -1.12 3.19 -5.43
C LEU A 58 -1.23 4.68 -5.06
N SER A 59 -0.19 5.50 -5.32
CA SER A 59 -0.23 6.96 -5.09
C SER A 59 -1.34 7.67 -5.85
N GLU A 60 -1.80 7.10 -6.94
CA GLU A 60 -2.90 7.64 -7.75
C GLU A 60 -4.24 7.63 -7.00
N SER A 61 -4.38 6.73 -6.02
CA SER A 61 -5.64 6.47 -5.33
C SER A 61 -5.60 6.74 -3.83
N LEU A 62 -4.48 6.48 -3.15
CA LEU A 62 -4.42 6.53 -1.69
C LEU A 62 -4.35 7.95 -1.09
N GLY A 63 -4.04 8.97 -1.87
CA GLY A 63 -4.02 10.38 -1.38
C GLY A 63 -5.36 10.87 -0.84
N ARG A 64 -6.46 10.22 -1.19
CA ARG A 64 -7.83 10.50 -0.73
C ARG A 64 -8.20 9.83 0.61
N VAL A 65 -7.29 9.02 1.17
CA VAL A 65 -7.52 8.31 2.43
C VAL A 65 -6.89 9.11 3.58
N PRO A 66 -7.67 9.59 4.57
CA PRO A 66 -7.11 10.27 5.72
C PRO A 66 -6.09 9.41 6.46
N GLY A 67 -5.04 10.01 7.03
CA GLY A 67 -4.00 9.31 7.78
C GLY A 67 -2.98 8.55 6.93
N ILE A 68 -3.15 8.48 5.62
CA ILE A 68 -2.20 7.86 4.69
C ILE A 68 -1.40 8.94 3.97
N THR A 69 -0.08 8.84 4.03
CA THR A 69 0.82 9.66 3.23
C THR A 69 1.51 8.76 2.21
N VAL A 70 1.41 9.10 0.93
CA VAL A 70 2.13 8.43 -0.15
C VAL A 70 3.06 9.42 -0.80
N LEU A 71 4.36 9.17 -0.69
CA LEU A 71 5.38 9.96 -1.36
C LEU A 71 5.75 9.26 -2.66
N ASN A 72 5.40 9.88 -3.79
CA ASN A 72 5.71 9.35 -5.12
C ASN A 72 7.06 9.88 -5.58
N ARG A 73 8.01 8.99 -5.78
CA ARG A 73 9.38 9.28 -6.19
C ARG A 73 9.50 9.76 -7.63
N GLN A 74 8.45 9.55 -8.43
CA GLN A 74 8.47 9.83 -9.87
C GLN A 74 9.59 9.09 -10.64
N ASN A 75 10.11 8.03 -10.03
CA ASN A 75 10.88 6.98 -10.66
C ASN A 75 10.29 5.63 -10.23
N TYR A 76 10.48 4.60 -11.03
CA TYR A 76 9.86 3.30 -10.83
C TYR A 76 10.85 2.24 -10.31
N ALA A 77 12.13 2.58 -10.18
CA ALA A 77 13.17 1.70 -9.65
C ALA A 77 12.95 1.40 -8.16
N GLN A 78 12.41 2.38 -7.44
CA GLN A 78 12.11 2.23 -6.03
C GLN A 78 10.59 2.20 -5.78
N ASP A 79 10.15 1.37 -4.84
CA ASP A 79 8.75 1.36 -4.43
C ASP A 79 8.35 2.71 -3.79
N LEU A 80 7.03 2.99 -3.83
CA LEU A 80 6.46 4.12 -3.13
C LEU A 80 6.79 4.09 -1.64
N GLN A 81 7.08 5.23 -1.07
CA GLN A 81 7.09 5.39 0.38
C GLN A 81 5.65 5.61 0.85
N ILE A 82 5.08 4.63 1.52
CA ILE A 82 3.73 4.70 2.08
C ILE A 82 3.85 4.70 3.60
N SER A 83 3.28 5.71 4.24
CA SER A 83 3.16 5.75 5.68
C SER A 83 1.71 5.90 6.13
N SER A 84 1.38 5.26 7.25
CA SER A 84 0.08 5.34 7.90
C SER A 84 0.27 5.92 9.29
N ARG A 85 -0.28 7.12 9.54
CA ARG A 85 -0.08 7.84 10.82
C ARG A 85 1.39 7.94 11.22
N GLY A 86 2.30 8.09 10.24
CA GLY A 86 3.74 8.15 10.43
C GLY A 86 4.46 6.81 10.57
N PHE A 87 3.77 5.67 10.71
CA PHE A 87 4.41 4.36 10.60
C PHE A 87 4.88 4.12 9.16
N GLY A 88 6.09 3.60 9.01
CA GLY A 88 6.70 3.34 7.70
C GLY A 88 7.43 4.53 7.09
N SER A 89 7.40 5.73 7.68
CA SER A 89 8.06 6.92 7.12
C SER A 89 9.59 6.81 7.06
N ARG A 90 10.19 6.00 7.95
CA ARG A 90 11.64 5.71 7.94
C ARG A 90 12.09 4.89 6.73
N SER A 91 11.16 4.23 6.04
CA SER A 91 11.48 3.37 4.91
C SER A 91 11.89 4.21 3.71
N THR A 92 13.15 4.18 3.38
CA THR A 92 13.64 4.78 2.13
C THR A 92 13.23 3.95 0.92
N PHE A 93 13.09 2.62 1.08
CA PHE A 93 12.81 1.68 -0.01
C PHE A 93 11.81 0.62 0.44
N GLY A 94 10.70 0.48 -0.28
CA GLY A 94 9.59 -0.42 0.05
C GLY A 94 8.72 0.11 1.20
N VAL A 95 7.69 -0.65 1.57
CA VAL A 95 6.73 -0.30 2.61
C VAL A 95 7.09 -1.03 3.91
N ARG A 96 7.02 -0.34 5.05
CA ARG A 96 7.28 -0.87 6.39
C ARG A 96 6.10 -0.56 7.30
N GLY A 97 5.88 -1.42 8.31
CA GLY A 97 4.88 -1.19 9.34
C GLY A 97 3.42 -1.26 8.86
N ILE A 98 3.18 -1.59 7.60
CA ILE A 98 1.85 -1.72 7.00
C ILE A 98 1.75 -3.10 6.35
N ARG A 99 0.74 -3.88 6.74
CA ARG A 99 0.46 -5.17 6.09
C ARG A 99 -0.23 -4.94 4.76
N MET A 100 0.32 -5.48 3.69
CA MET A 100 -0.23 -5.42 2.36
C MET A 100 -0.80 -6.78 1.97
N ILE A 101 -2.02 -6.81 1.42
CA ILE A 101 -2.76 -8.03 1.10
C ILE A 101 -3.42 -7.85 -0.27
N ALA A 102 -3.45 -8.89 -1.08
CA ALA A 102 -4.22 -8.98 -2.32
C ALA A 102 -5.11 -10.23 -2.29
N ASP A 103 -6.42 -10.08 -2.41
CA ASP A 103 -7.41 -11.19 -2.38
C ASP A 103 -7.21 -12.19 -1.22
N GLY A 104 -6.82 -11.67 -0.04
CA GLY A 104 -6.57 -12.48 1.15
C GLY A 104 -5.18 -13.13 1.22
N ILE A 105 -4.35 -12.98 0.20
CA ILE A 105 -2.97 -13.46 0.12
C ILE A 105 -2.00 -12.32 0.47
N PRO A 106 -1.01 -12.53 1.36
CA PRO A 106 -0.04 -11.50 1.71
C PRO A 106 0.79 -11.03 0.50
N ALA A 107 0.90 -9.70 0.36
CA ALA A 107 1.83 -9.01 -0.53
C ALA A 107 3.00 -8.38 0.27
N SER A 108 3.02 -8.58 1.59
CA SER A 108 4.15 -8.32 2.48
C SER A 108 4.87 -9.62 2.79
N MET A 109 6.20 -9.56 2.87
CA MET A 109 7.03 -10.69 3.31
C MET A 109 6.91 -10.91 4.83
N PRO A 110 7.32 -12.09 5.36
CA PRO A 110 7.20 -12.40 6.80
C PRO A 110 7.96 -11.43 7.72
N ASP A 111 9.02 -10.77 7.21
CA ASP A 111 9.78 -9.72 7.92
C ASP A 111 9.06 -8.36 7.97
N GLY A 112 7.88 -8.24 7.37
CA GLY A 112 7.10 -7.00 7.31
C GLY A 112 7.39 -6.10 6.10
N GLN A 113 8.31 -6.48 5.20
CA GLN A 113 8.58 -5.72 3.99
C GLN A 113 7.43 -5.84 2.99
N GLY A 114 6.75 -4.74 2.66
CA GLY A 114 5.72 -4.67 1.63
C GLY A 114 6.25 -4.16 0.29
N GLN A 115 5.63 -4.61 -0.81
CA GLN A 115 5.99 -4.24 -2.18
C GLN A 115 4.74 -3.72 -2.90
N ALA A 116 4.61 -2.39 -3.00
CA ALA A 116 3.44 -1.75 -3.57
C ALA A 116 3.28 -1.98 -5.09
N SER A 117 4.39 -2.25 -5.79
CA SER A 117 4.41 -2.47 -7.24
C SER A 117 3.75 -3.77 -7.70
N THR A 118 3.52 -4.72 -6.78
CA THR A 118 2.90 -6.02 -7.12
C THR A 118 1.38 -5.95 -7.31
N PHE A 119 0.72 -4.86 -6.90
CA PHE A 119 -0.71 -4.70 -7.07
C PHE A 119 -1.08 -4.32 -8.50
N ASP A 120 -1.99 -5.08 -9.11
CA ASP A 120 -2.60 -4.72 -10.40
C ASP A 120 -3.85 -3.86 -10.17
N LEU A 121 -3.73 -2.57 -10.47
CA LEU A 121 -4.83 -1.61 -10.31
C LEU A 121 -5.88 -1.73 -11.42
N GLY A 122 -5.53 -2.33 -12.55
CA GLY A 122 -6.45 -2.54 -13.68
C GLY A 122 -7.58 -3.52 -13.36
N SER A 123 -7.33 -4.51 -12.49
CA SER A 123 -8.33 -5.47 -12.02
C SER A 123 -8.85 -5.20 -10.61
N ALA A 124 -8.37 -4.16 -9.92
CA ALA A 124 -8.81 -3.85 -8.57
C ALA A 124 -10.29 -3.43 -8.55
N GLU A 125 -11.11 -4.11 -7.76
CA GLU A 125 -12.48 -3.73 -7.42
C GLU A 125 -12.50 -2.64 -6.36
N ARG A 126 -11.64 -2.79 -5.34
CA ARG A 126 -11.49 -1.84 -4.25
C ARG A 126 -10.19 -1.99 -3.49
N ILE A 127 -9.79 -0.92 -2.85
CA ILE A 127 -8.72 -0.90 -1.86
C ILE A 127 -9.35 -0.58 -0.51
N GLU A 128 -9.12 -1.41 0.50
CA GLU A 128 -9.54 -1.17 1.88
C GLU A 128 -8.31 -0.80 2.70
N VAL A 129 -8.43 0.27 3.49
CA VAL A 129 -7.34 0.75 4.36
C VAL A 129 -7.83 0.75 5.79
N LEU A 130 -7.33 -0.18 6.60
CA LEU A 130 -7.58 -0.27 8.04
C LEU A 130 -6.44 0.41 8.78
N ARG A 131 -6.77 1.34 9.67
CA ARG A 131 -5.82 2.01 10.57
C ARG A 131 -6.18 1.75 12.03
N GLY A 132 -5.20 1.98 12.91
CA GLY A 132 -5.37 1.80 14.35
C GLY A 132 -5.15 0.36 14.82
N PRO A 133 -5.43 0.05 16.11
CA PRO A 133 -4.91 -1.14 16.78
C PRO A 133 -5.46 -2.47 16.28
N PHE A 134 -6.61 -2.49 15.59
CA PHE A 134 -7.15 -3.72 15.00
C PHE A 134 -6.26 -4.28 13.87
N SER A 135 -5.36 -3.47 13.30
CA SER A 135 -4.35 -3.96 12.35
C SER A 135 -3.39 -4.97 12.96
N SER A 136 -3.16 -4.92 14.27
CA SER A 136 -2.28 -5.84 14.99
C SER A 136 -2.73 -7.31 14.92
N LEU A 137 -4.01 -7.56 14.62
CA LEU A 137 -4.53 -8.91 14.35
C LEU A 137 -3.93 -9.52 13.06
N TYR A 138 -3.29 -8.71 12.21
CA TYR A 138 -2.57 -9.15 11.01
C TYR A 138 -1.09 -9.43 11.23
N GLY A 139 -0.59 -9.26 12.45
CA GLY A 139 0.79 -9.59 12.86
C GLY A 139 1.72 -8.39 12.80
N ASN A 140 2.84 -8.52 12.13
CA ASN A 140 3.92 -7.53 12.01
C ASN A 140 3.47 -6.27 11.22
N ALA A 141 2.58 -5.45 11.80
CA ALA A 141 1.96 -4.30 11.14
C ALA A 141 1.33 -3.33 12.15
N ALA A 142 2.14 -2.46 12.76
CA ALA A 142 1.67 -1.48 13.74
C ALA A 142 0.90 -0.31 13.08
N GLY A 143 1.22 0.04 11.82
CA GLY A 143 0.66 1.19 11.11
C GLY A 143 -0.69 0.96 10.45
N GLY A 144 -1.04 -0.28 10.11
CA GLY A 144 -2.29 -0.53 9.40
C GLY A 144 -2.25 -1.71 8.42
N VAL A 145 -3.34 -1.83 7.66
CA VAL A 145 -3.49 -2.83 6.59
C VAL A 145 -3.97 -2.12 5.33
N ILE A 146 -3.35 -2.42 4.20
CA ILE A 146 -3.83 -2.08 2.86
C ILE A 146 -4.22 -3.39 2.18
N ASN A 147 -5.52 -3.59 1.92
CA ASN A 147 -6.06 -4.77 1.31
C ASN A 147 -6.65 -4.43 -0.07
N VAL A 148 -6.05 -4.94 -1.12
CA VAL A 148 -6.54 -4.79 -2.49
C VAL A 148 -7.37 -6.02 -2.84
N ILE A 149 -8.61 -5.80 -3.19
CA ILE A 149 -9.51 -6.86 -3.64
C ILE A 149 -9.71 -6.67 -5.15
N THR A 150 -9.40 -7.70 -5.92
CA THR A 150 -9.65 -7.69 -7.36
C THR A 150 -11.11 -8.02 -7.66
N GLU A 151 -11.61 -7.54 -8.80
CA GLU A 151 -12.97 -7.77 -9.22
C GLU A 151 -13.21 -9.25 -9.57
N ASP A 152 -14.46 -9.66 -9.54
CA ASP A 152 -14.90 -10.92 -10.11
C ASP A 152 -15.20 -10.76 -11.60
N GLY A 153 -15.19 -11.86 -12.33
CA GLY A 153 -15.65 -11.88 -13.71
C GLY A 153 -17.12 -11.44 -13.80
N PRO A 154 -17.47 -10.55 -14.73
CA PRO A 154 -18.84 -10.07 -14.88
C PRO A 154 -19.79 -11.21 -15.26
N ALA A 155 -21.09 -11.07 -14.95
CA ALA A 155 -22.09 -12.10 -15.26
C ALA A 155 -22.17 -12.40 -16.77
N VAL A 156 -21.99 -11.40 -17.61
CA VAL A 156 -21.86 -11.52 -19.07
C VAL A 156 -20.38 -11.42 -19.43
N PRO A 157 -19.79 -12.39 -20.12
CA PRO A 157 -18.41 -12.34 -20.52
C PRO A 157 -18.06 -11.04 -21.23
N THR A 158 -17.00 -10.37 -20.75
CA THR A 158 -16.63 -9.02 -21.18
C THR A 158 -15.14 -8.94 -21.46
N LEU A 159 -14.77 -8.34 -22.58
CA LEU A 159 -13.42 -7.95 -22.93
C LEU A 159 -13.27 -6.45 -22.74
N GLU A 160 -12.26 -6.03 -22.00
CA GLU A 160 -11.90 -4.63 -21.83
C GLU A 160 -10.48 -4.38 -22.38
N MET A 161 -10.31 -3.29 -23.12
CA MET A 161 -9.03 -2.83 -23.64
C MET A 161 -8.80 -1.40 -23.17
N GLY A 162 -7.59 -1.10 -22.70
CA GLY A 162 -7.17 0.24 -22.29
C GLY A 162 -5.91 0.67 -23.03
N LEU A 163 -5.89 1.90 -23.54
CA LEU A 163 -4.73 2.54 -24.13
C LEU A 163 -4.56 3.93 -23.51
N TYR A 164 -3.37 4.22 -23.04
CA TYR A 164 -3.05 5.47 -22.36
C TYR A 164 -1.77 6.03 -22.95
N GLY A 165 -1.68 7.34 -23.09
CA GLY A 165 -0.49 8.02 -23.56
C GLY A 165 -0.35 9.39 -22.90
N GLY A 166 0.87 9.83 -22.64
CA GLY A 166 1.07 11.08 -21.92
C GLY A 166 2.47 11.67 -22.06
N SER A 167 2.75 12.68 -21.25
CA SER A 167 4.04 13.34 -21.19
C SER A 167 5.15 12.34 -20.82
N TYR A 168 6.40 12.68 -21.20
CA TYR A 168 7.61 11.88 -20.95
C TYR A 168 7.60 10.52 -21.66
N ASP A 169 7.07 10.47 -22.88
CA ASP A 169 6.90 9.27 -23.71
C ASP A 169 6.22 8.12 -22.95
N THR A 170 5.34 8.52 -22.00
CA THR A 170 4.59 7.56 -21.20
C THR A 170 3.48 6.94 -22.02
N TRP A 171 3.41 5.61 -22.02
CA TRP A 171 2.27 4.88 -22.53
C TRP A 171 1.92 3.65 -21.67
N ARG A 172 0.68 3.22 -21.72
CA ARG A 172 0.23 1.96 -21.12
C ARG A 172 -0.82 1.30 -22.00
N GLY A 173 -0.65 0.01 -22.24
CA GLY A 173 -1.65 -0.88 -22.84
C GLY A 173 -2.16 -1.88 -21.81
N ALA A 174 -3.47 -2.16 -21.82
CA ALA A 174 -4.07 -3.16 -20.93
C ALA A 174 -5.13 -3.96 -21.65
N LEU A 175 -5.25 -5.25 -21.30
CA LEU A 175 -6.27 -6.17 -21.80
C LEU A 175 -6.83 -6.95 -20.61
N LYS A 176 -8.15 -6.82 -20.36
CA LYS A 176 -8.84 -7.54 -19.31
C LYS A 176 -9.99 -8.34 -19.90
N PHE A 177 -10.08 -9.61 -19.53
CA PHE A 177 -11.15 -10.50 -19.92
C PHE A 177 -11.70 -11.25 -18.71
N GLY A 178 -13.01 -11.35 -18.60
CA GLY A 178 -13.64 -12.09 -17.52
C GLY A 178 -15.08 -12.43 -17.81
N GLY A 179 -15.62 -13.34 -17.00
CA GLY A 179 -17.00 -13.78 -17.13
C GLY A 179 -17.41 -14.84 -16.12
N GLN A 180 -18.68 -15.25 -16.23
CA GLN A 180 -19.26 -16.35 -15.48
C GLN A 180 -19.61 -17.49 -16.44
N TRP A 181 -19.10 -18.70 -16.16
CA TRP A 181 -19.35 -19.91 -16.97
C TRP A 181 -19.78 -21.07 -16.05
N GLY A 182 -21.07 -21.18 -15.82
CA GLY A 182 -21.61 -22.16 -14.88
C GLY A 182 -21.08 -21.94 -13.46
N ALA A 183 -20.40 -22.93 -12.91
CA ALA A 183 -19.79 -22.87 -11.58
C ALA A 183 -18.49 -22.05 -11.52
N LEU A 184 -17.89 -21.74 -12.67
CA LEU A 184 -16.64 -21.00 -12.77
C LEU A 184 -16.92 -19.51 -13.03
N ASN A 185 -16.40 -18.65 -12.16
CA ASN A 185 -16.21 -17.22 -12.40
C ASN A 185 -14.73 -16.95 -12.57
N ALA A 186 -14.31 -16.20 -13.58
CA ALA A 186 -12.91 -15.89 -13.77
C ALA A 186 -12.70 -14.50 -14.38
N VAL A 187 -11.57 -13.88 -14.05
CA VAL A 187 -11.07 -12.65 -14.64
C VAL A 187 -9.55 -12.68 -14.73
N GLY A 188 -9.01 -12.13 -15.80
CA GLY A 188 -7.58 -11.93 -15.99
C GLY A 188 -7.31 -10.56 -16.59
N ASN A 189 -6.23 -9.91 -16.16
CA ASN A 189 -5.75 -8.64 -16.67
C ASN A 189 -4.27 -8.73 -17.00
N LEU A 190 -3.91 -8.25 -18.19
CA LEU A 190 -2.54 -8.07 -18.67
C LEU A 190 -2.31 -6.60 -18.93
N SER A 191 -1.16 -6.08 -18.53
CA SER A 191 -0.80 -4.70 -18.88
C SER A 191 0.69 -4.54 -19.09
N ARG A 192 1.05 -3.60 -19.97
CA ARG A 192 2.40 -3.10 -20.18
C ARG A 192 2.40 -1.59 -20.05
N PHE A 193 3.35 -1.09 -19.30
CA PHE A 193 3.61 0.33 -19.07
C PHE A 193 5.06 0.64 -19.42
N GLU A 194 5.28 1.74 -20.12
CA GLU A 194 6.61 2.27 -20.42
C GLU A 194 6.63 3.79 -20.27
N THR A 195 7.77 4.35 -19.90
CA THR A 195 8.01 5.79 -19.79
C THR A 195 9.50 6.09 -19.84
N ASP A 196 9.88 7.25 -20.41
CA ASP A 196 11.24 7.79 -20.25
C ASP A 196 11.43 8.46 -18.88
N GLY A 197 10.32 8.76 -18.19
CA GLY A 197 10.30 9.41 -16.88
C GLY A 197 10.52 10.92 -16.93
N TYR A 198 10.25 11.58 -15.79
CA TYR A 198 10.35 13.03 -15.67
C TYR A 198 11.80 13.53 -15.65
N ARG A 199 12.68 12.80 -14.95
CA ARG A 199 14.10 13.14 -14.79
C ARG A 199 14.95 12.37 -15.81
N ASP A 200 16.15 12.91 -16.10
CA ASP A 200 17.14 12.16 -16.84
C ASP A 200 17.48 10.86 -16.07
N HIS A 201 17.74 9.76 -16.78
CA HIS A 201 18.01 8.44 -16.19
C HIS A 201 16.89 7.93 -15.27
N SER A 202 15.63 7.99 -15.73
CA SER A 202 14.45 7.52 -14.99
C SER A 202 13.49 6.68 -15.84
N ALA A 203 13.96 6.14 -16.96
CA ALA A 203 13.19 5.28 -17.83
C ALA A 203 12.76 3.99 -17.11
N ALA A 204 11.55 3.53 -17.42
CA ALA A 204 10.97 2.34 -16.81
C ALA A 204 10.08 1.57 -17.78
N GLN A 205 10.09 0.25 -17.61
CA GLN A 205 9.11 -0.67 -18.19
C GLN A 205 8.51 -1.52 -17.08
N ARG A 206 7.21 -1.82 -17.18
CA ARG A 206 6.53 -2.72 -16.25
C ARG A 206 5.50 -3.56 -16.99
N ASP A 207 5.66 -4.87 -16.93
CA ASP A 207 4.69 -5.85 -17.42
C ASP A 207 4.02 -6.51 -16.20
N GLN A 208 2.68 -6.56 -16.20
CA GLN A 208 1.90 -7.15 -15.11
C GLN A 208 0.84 -8.11 -15.64
N LEU A 209 0.67 -9.22 -14.94
CA LEU A 209 -0.45 -10.15 -15.08
C LEU A 209 -1.12 -10.30 -13.71
N ASN A 210 -2.44 -10.22 -13.69
CA ASN A 210 -3.25 -10.68 -12.57
C ASN A 210 -4.37 -11.58 -13.08
N ALA A 211 -4.63 -12.69 -12.39
CA ALA A 211 -5.70 -13.61 -12.71
C ALA A 211 -6.38 -14.09 -11.43
N LYS A 212 -7.70 -14.14 -11.44
CA LYS A 212 -8.52 -14.68 -10.35
C LYS A 212 -9.59 -15.60 -10.91
N GLY A 213 -9.73 -16.78 -10.29
CA GLY A 213 -10.78 -17.74 -10.59
C GLY A 213 -11.51 -18.15 -9.32
N ARG A 214 -12.84 -18.20 -9.38
CA ARG A 214 -13.70 -18.73 -8.31
C ARG A 214 -14.50 -19.90 -8.84
N LEU A 215 -14.39 -21.04 -8.18
CA LEU A 215 -15.09 -22.26 -8.53
C LEU A 215 -16.02 -22.66 -7.38
N ALA A 216 -17.33 -22.73 -7.66
CA ALA A 216 -18.30 -23.31 -6.73
C ALA A 216 -18.21 -24.84 -6.80
N LEU A 217 -17.80 -25.48 -5.69
CA LEU A 217 -17.70 -26.94 -5.55
C LEU A 217 -18.95 -27.49 -4.81
N GLY A 218 -20.12 -27.05 -5.24
CA GLY A 218 -21.41 -27.28 -4.56
C GLY A 218 -21.83 -26.07 -3.72
N ASP A 219 -22.93 -26.24 -2.96
CA ASP A 219 -23.56 -25.12 -2.23
C ASP A 219 -22.73 -24.64 -1.01
N ALA A 220 -21.98 -25.54 -0.40
CA ALA A 220 -21.24 -25.28 0.82
C ALA A 220 -19.76 -24.91 0.61
N THR A 221 -19.21 -25.11 -0.60
CA THR A 221 -17.76 -25.04 -0.82
C THR A 221 -17.43 -24.15 -2.00
N ARG A 222 -16.50 -23.21 -1.79
CA ARG A 222 -15.94 -22.33 -2.84
C ARG A 222 -14.42 -22.37 -2.80
N LEU A 223 -13.82 -22.56 -3.97
CA LEU A 223 -12.38 -22.44 -4.18
C LEU A 223 -12.09 -21.13 -4.95
N THR A 224 -11.23 -20.30 -4.39
CA THR A 224 -10.69 -19.11 -5.08
C THR A 224 -9.22 -19.35 -5.37
N LEU A 225 -8.81 -19.13 -6.61
CA LEU A 225 -7.43 -19.18 -7.09
C LEU A 225 -7.02 -17.79 -7.56
N VAL A 226 -5.82 -17.37 -7.19
CA VAL A 226 -5.25 -16.09 -7.63
C VAL A 226 -3.82 -16.30 -8.13
N ALA A 227 -3.41 -15.54 -9.15
CA ALA A 227 -2.05 -15.53 -9.65
C ALA A 227 -1.66 -14.11 -10.07
N THR A 228 -0.44 -13.71 -9.71
CA THR A 228 0.11 -12.39 -10.02
C THR A 228 1.52 -12.56 -10.56
N SER A 229 1.86 -11.84 -11.63
CA SER A 229 3.22 -11.77 -12.18
C SER A 229 3.58 -10.31 -12.46
N LEU A 230 4.82 -9.94 -12.14
CA LEU A 230 5.40 -8.63 -12.41
C LEU A 230 6.79 -8.82 -13.02
N ARG A 231 7.06 -8.13 -14.12
CA ARG A 231 8.39 -7.98 -14.72
C ARG A 231 8.70 -6.50 -14.88
N GLN A 232 9.82 -6.09 -14.33
CA GLN A 232 10.28 -4.71 -14.37
C GLN A 232 11.79 -4.72 -14.63
N PRO A 233 12.21 -4.83 -15.91
CA PRO A 233 13.62 -4.91 -16.27
C PRO A 233 14.29 -3.54 -16.21
N ASP A 234 15.57 -3.50 -15.86
CA ASP A 234 16.50 -2.40 -16.00
C ASP A 234 15.95 -0.99 -15.75
N THR A 235 15.05 -0.86 -14.80
CA THR A 235 14.43 0.42 -14.46
C THR A 235 15.45 1.37 -13.86
N GLN A 236 15.66 2.50 -14.50
CA GLN A 236 16.67 3.50 -14.14
C GLN A 236 16.31 4.24 -12.85
N ASP A 237 17.33 4.54 -12.04
CA ASP A 237 17.21 5.27 -10.77
C ASP A 237 18.03 6.56 -10.83
N PRO A 238 17.40 7.74 -10.95
CA PRO A 238 18.12 9.03 -11.01
C PRO A 238 18.68 9.46 -9.65
N LEU A 239 18.35 8.76 -8.56
CA LEU A 239 18.68 9.10 -7.18
C LEU A 239 18.07 10.43 -6.71
N GLY A 240 18.20 10.74 -5.41
CA GLY A 240 17.83 12.05 -4.87
C GLY A 240 18.80 13.16 -5.30
N LEU A 241 18.38 14.41 -5.12
CA LEU A 241 19.15 15.64 -5.35
C LEU A 241 19.35 16.38 -4.03
N THR A 242 20.41 17.21 -3.96
CA THR A 242 20.54 18.23 -2.91
C THR A 242 19.65 19.45 -3.24
N ALA A 243 19.36 20.29 -2.24
CA ALA A 243 18.59 21.53 -2.45
C ALA A 243 19.19 22.42 -3.55
N ALA A 244 20.53 22.56 -3.59
CA ALA A 244 21.23 23.33 -4.59
C ALA A 244 21.07 22.74 -6.01
N GLN A 245 21.10 21.42 -6.13
CA GLN A 245 20.88 20.75 -7.42
C GLN A 245 19.43 20.90 -7.89
N VAL A 246 18.44 20.79 -6.98
CA VAL A 246 17.03 21.07 -7.32
C VAL A 246 16.84 22.49 -7.84
N ALA A 247 17.42 23.47 -7.16
CA ALA A 247 17.34 24.87 -7.57
C ALA A 247 18.00 25.15 -8.94
N GLN A 248 19.07 24.41 -9.29
CA GLN A 248 19.75 24.53 -10.56
C GLN A 248 18.93 23.89 -11.71
N ASN A 249 18.51 22.66 -11.56
CA ASN A 249 17.70 21.93 -12.53
C ASN A 249 17.02 20.72 -11.85
N PRO A 250 15.69 20.75 -11.61
CA PRO A 250 15.00 19.65 -10.96
C PRO A 250 14.95 18.35 -11.78
N ARG A 251 15.25 18.41 -13.08
CA ARG A 251 15.29 17.24 -13.96
C ARG A 251 16.65 16.55 -14.03
N GLN A 252 17.69 17.20 -13.51
CA GLN A 252 19.04 16.65 -13.60
C GLN A 252 19.19 15.32 -12.85
N VAL A 253 20.17 14.55 -13.25
CA VAL A 253 20.63 13.32 -12.59
C VAL A 253 22.01 13.57 -11.96
N VAL A 254 22.30 12.90 -10.85
CA VAL A 254 23.63 12.97 -10.25
C VAL A 254 24.64 12.18 -11.10
N PRO A 255 25.90 12.67 -11.26
CA PRO A 255 26.91 12.00 -12.10
C PRO A 255 27.15 10.53 -11.74
N GLN A 256 27.03 10.17 -10.46
CA GLN A 256 27.20 8.81 -9.98
C GLN A 256 26.12 7.85 -10.53
N ALA A 257 24.90 8.34 -10.78
CA ALA A 257 23.86 7.52 -11.38
C ALA A 257 24.24 7.07 -12.79
N ILE A 258 24.81 7.98 -13.57
CA ILE A 258 25.30 7.67 -14.93
C ILE A 258 26.56 6.80 -14.87
N GLN A 259 27.53 7.16 -14.01
CA GLN A 259 28.79 6.42 -13.90
C GLN A 259 28.58 4.95 -13.52
N PHE A 260 27.72 4.68 -12.55
CA PHE A 260 27.44 3.35 -12.02
C PHE A 260 26.22 2.69 -12.64
N ASP A 261 25.58 3.36 -13.59
CA ASP A 261 24.37 2.92 -14.29
C ASP A 261 23.31 2.40 -13.31
N THR A 262 22.90 3.30 -12.39
CA THR A 262 21.98 2.95 -11.31
C THR A 262 20.63 2.53 -11.86
N ARG A 263 20.27 1.27 -11.61
CA ARG A 263 19.04 0.66 -12.10
C ARG A 263 18.61 -0.49 -11.22
N LYS A 264 17.39 -0.95 -11.45
CA LYS A 264 16.82 -2.09 -10.70
C LYS A 264 15.97 -2.95 -11.62
N THR A 265 16.23 -4.25 -11.59
CA THR A 265 15.41 -5.28 -12.21
C THR A 265 14.61 -5.99 -11.13
N ILE A 266 13.32 -6.22 -11.38
CA ILE A 266 12.40 -6.92 -10.49
C ILE A 266 11.63 -7.96 -11.29
N GLU A 267 11.66 -9.20 -10.81
CA GLU A 267 10.74 -10.25 -11.24
C GLU A 267 9.99 -10.77 -10.01
N HIS A 268 8.69 -10.96 -10.13
CA HIS A 268 7.86 -11.44 -9.04
C HIS A 268 6.73 -12.31 -9.59
N ASP A 269 6.61 -13.51 -9.07
CA ASP A 269 5.52 -14.43 -9.37
C ASP A 269 4.92 -14.92 -8.05
N GLN A 270 3.60 -14.91 -7.97
CA GLN A 270 2.89 -15.40 -6.79
C GLN A 270 1.59 -16.08 -7.20
N ALA A 271 1.28 -17.19 -6.57
CA ALA A 271 -0.01 -17.86 -6.69
C ALA A 271 -0.56 -18.19 -5.30
N GLY A 272 -1.88 -18.20 -5.19
CA GLY A 272 -2.57 -18.55 -3.96
C GLY A 272 -3.90 -19.25 -4.21
N ALA A 273 -4.31 -20.02 -3.22
CA ALA A 273 -5.59 -20.71 -3.19
C ALA A 273 -6.28 -20.48 -1.85
N THR A 274 -7.56 -20.20 -1.87
CA THR A 274 -8.41 -20.09 -0.67
C THR A 274 -9.64 -20.97 -0.84
N LEU A 275 -9.82 -21.90 0.08
CA LEU A 275 -10.99 -22.76 0.19
C LEU A 275 -11.88 -22.25 1.31
N ASP A 276 -13.10 -21.86 0.98
CA ASP A 276 -14.17 -21.52 1.92
C ASP A 276 -15.15 -22.68 2.00
N HIS A 277 -15.42 -23.19 3.19
CA HIS A 277 -16.37 -24.27 3.42
C HIS A 277 -17.33 -23.95 4.56
N ALA A 278 -18.63 -23.93 4.28
CA ALA A 278 -19.67 -23.82 5.29
C ALA A 278 -19.87 -25.18 5.97
N LEU A 279 -19.46 -25.28 7.24
CA LEU A 279 -19.70 -26.47 8.09
C LEU A 279 -21.15 -26.53 8.55
N SER A 280 -21.78 -25.37 8.70
CA SER A 280 -23.19 -25.17 9.00
C SER A 280 -23.58 -23.73 8.60
N ASP A 281 -24.86 -23.37 8.75
CA ASP A 281 -25.33 -21.99 8.51
C ASP A 281 -24.61 -20.96 9.40
N ALA A 282 -24.13 -21.37 10.58
CA ALA A 282 -23.46 -20.51 11.55
C ALA A 282 -21.93 -20.62 11.53
N THR A 283 -21.36 -21.64 10.91
CA THR A 283 -19.91 -21.92 11.03
C THR A 283 -19.27 -22.12 9.68
N ARG A 284 -18.22 -21.35 9.40
CA ARG A 284 -17.42 -21.41 8.17
C ARG A 284 -15.96 -21.65 8.50
N LEU A 285 -15.35 -22.55 7.75
CA LEU A 285 -13.91 -22.81 7.75
C LEU A 285 -13.30 -22.23 6.48
N GLN A 286 -12.19 -21.51 6.62
CA GLN A 286 -11.39 -21.02 5.50
C GLN A 286 -9.96 -21.54 5.61
N ALA A 287 -9.47 -22.16 4.56
CA ALA A 287 -8.08 -22.58 4.43
C ALA A 287 -7.44 -21.85 3.25
N SER A 288 -6.28 -21.24 3.46
CA SER A 288 -5.53 -20.55 2.40
C SER A 288 -4.11 -21.07 2.34
N ALA A 289 -3.54 -21.16 1.13
CA ALA A 289 -2.14 -21.47 0.90
C ALA A 289 -1.63 -20.61 -0.26
N TRP A 290 -0.36 -20.21 -0.20
CA TRP A 290 0.29 -19.40 -1.24
C TRP A 290 1.77 -19.72 -1.34
N ALA A 291 2.32 -19.48 -2.52
CA ALA A 291 3.74 -19.56 -2.78
C ALA A 291 4.13 -18.58 -3.90
N GLY A 292 5.39 -18.20 -3.92
CA GLY A 292 5.92 -17.31 -4.94
C GLY A 292 7.43 -17.24 -4.93
N SER A 293 7.95 -16.53 -5.93
CA SER A 293 9.35 -16.16 -6.07
C SER A 293 9.51 -14.68 -6.36
N ARG A 294 10.63 -14.11 -5.95
CA ARG A 294 10.99 -12.73 -6.25
C ARG A 294 12.48 -12.61 -6.46
N PHE A 295 12.86 -12.15 -7.64
CA PHE A 295 14.22 -11.78 -7.97
C PHE A 295 14.36 -10.26 -7.99
N VAL A 296 15.46 -9.74 -7.43
CA VAL A 296 15.83 -8.32 -7.48
C VAL A 296 17.31 -8.21 -7.76
N GLU A 297 17.68 -7.52 -8.83
CA GLU A 297 19.03 -7.06 -9.06
C GLU A 297 19.05 -5.53 -9.06
N GLN A 298 19.96 -4.94 -8.27
CA GLN A 298 20.04 -3.48 -8.16
C GLN A 298 21.50 -3.01 -8.24
N PHE A 299 21.78 -2.13 -9.18
CA PHE A 299 23.04 -1.40 -9.32
C PHE A 299 22.94 -0.08 -8.55
N GLN A 300 23.83 0.09 -7.59
CA GLN A 300 23.88 1.25 -6.69
C GLN A 300 24.96 2.24 -7.12
N ALA A 301 24.90 3.48 -6.64
CA ALA A 301 25.72 4.61 -7.05
C ALA A 301 27.16 4.61 -6.48
N PHE A 302 27.75 3.44 -6.27
CA PHE A 302 29.12 3.28 -5.76
C PHE A 302 29.69 1.91 -6.10
N SER A 303 31.01 1.80 -6.09
CA SER A 303 31.71 0.56 -6.44
C SER A 303 31.52 -0.56 -5.40
N GLY A 304 31.61 -0.26 -4.09
CA GLY A 304 31.56 -1.26 -3.02
C GLY A 304 32.74 -2.23 -3.00
N ALA A 305 33.89 -1.89 -3.61
CA ALA A 305 35.06 -2.75 -3.66
C ALA A 305 35.87 -2.79 -2.35
N THR A 306 35.79 -1.76 -1.54
CA THR A 306 36.55 -1.59 -0.29
C THR A 306 35.67 -1.00 0.82
N PRO A 307 35.93 -1.31 2.09
CA PRO A 307 36.91 -2.23 2.69
C PRO A 307 36.60 -3.71 2.43
N ALA A 308 37.32 -4.65 3.04
CA ALA A 308 37.08 -6.09 2.91
C ALA A 308 35.63 -6.49 3.30
N THR A 309 35.08 -5.85 4.32
CA THR A 309 33.68 -6.00 4.78
C THR A 309 32.65 -5.28 3.90
N ALA A 310 33.06 -4.65 2.77
CA ALA A 310 32.11 -4.00 1.87
C ALA A 310 31.26 -5.05 1.12
N SER A 311 29.97 -4.86 1.10
CA SER A 311 28.99 -5.78 0.50
C SER A 311 28.78 -5.62 -1.02
N GLY A 312 29.62 -4.83 -1.68
CA GLY A 312 29.48 -4.52 -3.11
C GLY A 312 28.51 -3.36 -3.42
N GLY A 313 28.56 -2.90 -4.65
CA GLY A 313 27.64 -1.89 -5.21
C GLY A 313 26.57 -2.47 -6.11
N VAL A 314 26.52 -3.79 -6.30
CA VAL A 314 25.41 -4.52 -6.92
C VAL A 314 24.83 -5.47 -5.87
N VAL A 315 23.51 -5.44 -5.73
CA VAL A 315 22.75 -6.33 -4.83
C VAL A 315 21.92 -7.26 -5.67
N ASN A 316 22.03 -8.56 -5.42
CA ASN A 316 21.23 -9.60 -6.03
C ASN A 316 20.49 -10.35 -4.91
N LEU A 317 19.16 -10.48 -5.04
CA LEU A 317 18.28 -11.14 -4.09
C LEU A 317 17.43 -12.15 -4.85
N ASP A 318 17.65 -13.43 -4.61
CA ASP A 318 16.79 -14.51 -5.11
C ASP A 318 15.96 -15.03 -3.94
N ARG A 319 14.65 -14.83 -3.99
CA ARG A 319 13.73 -15.15 -2.91
C ARG A 319 12.69 -16.16 -3.33
N THR A 320 12.46 -17.13 -2.47
CA THR A 320 11.27 -17.97 -2.49
C THR A 320 10.47 -17.75 -1.21
N PHE A 321 9.16 -17.67 -1.31
CA PHE A 321 8.31 -17.45 -0.16
C PHE A 321 6.99 -18.20 -0.27
N GLY A 322 6.36 -18.44 0.86
CA GLY A 322 5.06 -19.09 0.89
C GLY A 322 4.51 -19.19 2.30
N GLY A 323 3.30 -19.68 2.39
CA GLY A 323 2.63 -19.83 3.68
C GLY A 323 1.26 -20.46 3.57
N GLY A 324 0.61 -20.54 4.73
CA GLY A 324 -0.75 -21.03 4.84
C GLY A 324 -1.46 -20.46 6.06
N ALA A 325 -2.78 -20.44 5.98
CA ALA A 325 -3.65 -20.00 7.05
C ALA A 325 -4.87 -20.91 7.17
N LEU A 326 -5.28 -21.14 8.41
CA LEU A 326 -6.54 -21.81 8.72
C LEU A 326 -7.35 -20.90 9.63
N ARG A 327 -8.60 -20.62 9.26
CA ARG A 327 -9.48 -19.69 9.99
C ARG A 327 -10.86 -20.30 10.18
N LEU A 328 -11.39 -20.15 11.38
CA LEU A 328 -12.74 -20.53 11.74
C LEU A 328 -13.55 -19.26 12.01
N PHE A 329 -14.76 -19.19 11.46
CA PHE A 329 -15.74 -18.14 11.71
C PHE A 329 -17.01 -18.77 12.26
N ASN A 330 -17.61 -18.13 13.26
CA ASN A 330 -18.85 -18.60 13.86
C ASN A 330 -19.75 -17.42 14.20
N ASP A 331 -20.98 -17.48 13.69
CA ASP A 331 -22.08 -16.58 14.05
C ASP A 331 -22.99 -17.30 15.02
N SER A 332 -23.08 -16.83 16.25
CA SER A 332 -23.80 -17.44 17.35
C SER A 332 -24.53 -16.39 18.20
N ALA A 333 -25.03 -16.77 19.34
CA ALA A 333 -25.68 -15.87 20.28
C ALA A 333 -25.21 -16.13 21.72
N LEU A 334 -24.97 -15.05 22.47
CA LEU A 334 -24.68 -15.08 23.90
C LEU A 334 -25.76 -14.27 24.64
N GLY A 335 -26.48 -14.92 25.52
CA GLY A 335 -27.60 -14.28 26.21
C GLY A 335 -28.75 -13.85 25.29
N GLY A 336 -28.97 -14.58 24.17
CA GLY A 336 -29.98 -14.24 23.16
C GLY A 336 -29.56 -13.09 22.23
N ARG A 337 -28.32 -12.62 22.29
CA ARG A 337 -27.79 -11.51 21.47
C ARG A 337 -26.69 -11.97 20.56
N PRO A 338 -26.57 -11.38 19.35
CA PRO A 338 -25.56 -11.78 18.35
C PRO A 338 -24.14 -11.75 18.89
N LEU A 339 -23.41 -12.84 18.67
CA LEU A 339 -21.99 -13.00 18.93
C LEU A 339 -21.32 -13.54 17.67
N ARG A 340 -20.39 -12.77 17.11
CA ARG A 340 -19.50 -13.22 16.04
C ARG A 340 -18.14 -13.56 16.63
N PHE A 341 -17.61 -14.69 16.26
CA PHE A 341 -16.29 -15.14 16.70
C PHE A 341 -15.47 -15.56 15.49
N SER A 342 -14.17 -15.22 15.49
CA SER A 342 -13.22 -15.82 14.56
C SER A 342 -11.89 -16.11 15.24
N ALA A 343 -11.26 -17.21 14.83
CA ALA A 343 -9.94 -17.59 15.29
C ALA A 343 -9.15 -18.22 14.12
N GLY A 344 -7.85 -18.17 14.19
CA GLY A 344 -7.03 -18.78 13.16
C GLY A 344 -5.56 -18.85 13.50
N VAL A 345 -4.86 -19.63 12.69
CA VAL A 345 -3.40 -19.78 12.70
C VAL A 345 -2.85 -19.45 11.32
N GLU A 346 -1.66 -18.88 11.29
CA GLU A 346 -0.96 -18.49 10.08
C GLU A 346 0.52 -18.86 10.20
N VAL A 347 1.08 -19.39 9.13
CA VAL A 347 2.51 -19.69 9.01
C VAL A 347 3.03 -19.13 7.70
N GLU A 348 4.17 -18.46 7.74
CA GLU A 348 4.82 -17.84 6.57
C GLU A 348 6.32 -18.12 6.64
N ARG A 349 6.94 -18.31 5.49
CA ARG A 349 8.39 -18.47 5.37
C ARG A 349 8.88 -17.80 4.10
N MET A 350 10.03 -17.15 4.18
CA MET A 350 10.81 -16.67 3.04
C MET A 350 12.24 -17.20 3.21
N ALA A 351 12.80 -17.69 2.12
CA ALA A 351 14.22 -17.98 1.97
C ALA A 351 14.78 -17.05 0.88
N GLU A 352 15.92 -16.44 1.15
CA GLU A 352 16.60 -15.50 0.27
C GLU A 352 18.06 -15.93 0.13
N HIS A 353 18.50 -16.14 -1.10
CA HIS A 353 19.92 -16.15 -1.42
C HIS A 353 20.33 -14.72 -1.80
N ARG A 354 21.18 -14.11 -0.99
CA ARG A 354 21.62 -12.73 -1.15
C ARG A 354 23.07 -12.68 -1.55
N GLN A 355 23.35 -12.08 -2.71
CA GLN A 355 24.70 -11.83 -3.18
C GLN A 355 24.97 -10.35 -3.36
N GLY A 356 26.23 -9.96 -3.20
CA GLY A 356 26.70 -8.61 -3.45
C GLY A 356 27.95 -8.63 -4.32
N PHE A 357 28.00 -7.75 -5.32
CA PHE A 357 29.14 -7.68 -6.26
C PHE A 357 29.68 -6.25 -6.36
N VAL A 358 30.95 -6.13 -6.71
CA VAL A 358 31.53 -4.82 -7.07
C VAL A 358 30.77 -4.26 -8.26
N ASN A 359 30.34 -2.99 -8.19
CA ASN A 359 29.84 -2.29 -9.35
C ASN A 359 31.02 -1.66 -10.14
N ASN A 360 31.35 -2.24 -11.27
CA ASN A 360 32.39 -1.75 -12.19
C ASN A 360 31.75 -0.87 -13.28
N ASN A 361 31.30 0.34 -12.91
CA ASN A 361 30.66 1.28 -13.83
C ASN A 361 29.49 0.62 -14.61
N GLY A 362 28.52 0.06 -13.88
CA GLY A 362 27.33 -0.57 -14.46
C GLY A 362 27.47 -2.05 -14.81
N VAL A 363 28.61 -2.67 -14.51
CA VAL A 363 28.85 -4.10 -14.73
C VAL A 363 29.15 -4.80 -13.40
N ALA A 364 28.46 -5.90 -13.11
CA ALA A 364 28.72 -6.70 -11.92
C ALA A 364 30.12 -7.34 -11.99
N GLY A 365 30.91 -7.15 -10.95
CA GLY A 365 32.30 -7.60 -10.85
C GLY A 365 32.50 -8.69 -9.82
N ALA A 366 33.56 -8.59 -9.02
CA ALA A 366 33.91 -9.57 -8.00
C ALA A 366 32.84 -9.69 -6.90
N LEU A 367 32.61 -10.91 -6.44
CA LEU A 367 31.75 -11.22 -5.30
C LEU A 367 32.25 -10.52 -4.02
N ARG A 368 31.36 -10.00 -3.21
CA ARG A 368 31.63 -9.24 -1.98
C ARG A 368 30.74 -9.65 -0.81
N ARG A 369 29.64 -10.35 -1.08
CA ARG A 369 28.68 -10.86 -0.10
C ARG A 369 28.03 -12.11 -0.67
N ASP A 370 27.79 -13.12 0.16
CA ASP A 370 27.09 -14.35 -0.22
C ASP A 370 26.45 -14.94 1.05
N GLU A 371 25.12 -14.93 1.12
CA GLU A 371 24.38 -15.31 2.32
C GLU A 371 23.09 -16.04 1.96
N ASP A 372 22.75 -17.04 2.76
CA ASP A 372 21.40 -17.62 2.81
C ASP A 372 20.65 -17.07 4.02
N ASN A 373 19.60 -16.32 3.76
CA ASN A 373 18.75 -15.67 4.75
C ASN A 373 17.39 -16.34 4.82
N VAL A 374 16.93 -16.68 6.00
CA VAL A 374 15.60 -17.25 6.22
C VAL A 374 14.83 -16.43 7.24
N VAL A 375 13.59 -16.09 6.93
CA VAL A 375 12.66 -15.56 7.92
C VAL A 375 11.39 -16.39 7.94
N SER A 376 10.94 -16.74 9.13
CA SER A 376 9.67 -17.44 9.35
C SER A 376 8.79 -16.67 10.33
N SER A 377 7.50 -16.63 10.07
CA SER A 377 6.50 -16.03 10.94
C SER A 377 5.42 -17.06 11.27
N THR A 378 5.10 -17.19 12.55
CA THR A 378 4.00 -18.03 13.04
C THR A 378 3.12 -17.18 13.92
N GLY A 379 1.81 -17.21 13.67
CA GLY A 379 0.85 -16.43 14.44
C GLY A 379 -0.44 -17.19 14.70
N ALA A 380 -1.04 -16.93 15.86
CA ALA A 380 -2.38 -17.36 16.19
C ALA A 380 -3.18 -16.16 16.67
N PHE A 381 -4.44 -16.07 16.27
CA PHE A 381 -5.32 -14.99 16.68
C PHE A 381 -6.71 -15.50 17.05
N ALA A 382 -7.39 -14.73 17.88
CA ALA A 382 -8.82 -14.87 18.14
C ALA A 382 -9.44 -13.48 18.29
N GLN A 383 -10.67 -13.33 17.81
CA GLN A 383 -11.45 -12.11 18.00
C GLN A 383 -12.92 -12.45 18.17
N ALA A 384 -13.61 -11.59 18.93
CA ALA A 384 -15.04 -11.70 19.17
C ALA A 384 -15.70 -10.33 19.09
N GLU A 385 -16.87 -10.28 18.51
CA GLU A 385 -17.79 -9.16 18.52
C GLU A 385 -19.09 -9.59 19.20
N TRP A 386 -19.49 -8.89 20.23
CA TRP A 386 -20.71 -9.17 20.95
C TRP A 386 -21.64 -7.96 21.03
N LYS A 387 -22.83 -8.09 20.49
CA LYS A 387 -23.87 -7.06 20.53
C LYS A 387 -24.64 -7.18 21.88
N PHE A 388 -24.01 -6.69 22.95
CA PHE A 388 -24.52 -6.91 24.33
C PHE A 388 -25.75 -6.04 24.69
N ALA A 389 -26.04 -5.00 23.90
CA ALA A 389 -27.24 -4.19 24.00
C ALA A 389 -27.72 -3.73 22.61
N ASP A 390 -28.90 -3.15 22.50
CA ASP A 390 -29.52 -2.78 21.21
C ASP A 390 -28.67 -1.78 20.41
N ARG A 391 -27.96 -0.90 21.12
CA ARG A 391 -27.10 0.15 20.54
C ARG A 391 -25.61 -0.04 20.80
N TRP A 392 -25.22 -1.09 21.52
CA TRP A 392 -23.85 -1.29 21.94
C TRP A 392 -23.29 -2.63 21.47
N SER A 393 -22.11 -2.58 20.87
CA SER A 393 -21.32 -3.77 20.62
C SER A 393 -19.90 -3.60 21.19
N GLY A 394 -19.37 -4.71 21.72
CA GLY A 394 -18.00 -4.81 22.21
C GLY A 394 -17.20 -5.69 21.28
N HIS A 395 -15.94 -5.32 21.06
CA HIS A 395 -15.00 -6.03 20.20
C HIS A 395 -13.75 -6.33 21.02
N LEU A 396 -13.32 -7.57 21.01
CA LEU A 396 -12.09 -8.02 21.66
C LEU A 396 -11.28 -8.83 20.66
N GLY A 397 -9.98 -8.66 20.66
CA GLY A 397 -9.07 -9.43 19.83
C GLY A 397 -7.73 -9.62 20.52
N VAL A 398 -7.06 -10.70 20.19
CA VAL A 398 -5.71 -10.99 20.61
C VAL A 398 -4.98 -11.74 19.51
N ARG A 399 -3.72 -11.41 19.30
CA ARG A 399 -2.81 -12.18 18.45
C ARG A 399 -1.51 -12.44 19.19
N SER A 400 -0.98 -13.65 19.05
CA SER A 400 0.39 -13.98 19.40
C SER A 400 1.17 -14.27 18.12
N THR A 401 2.35 -13.65 17.97
CA THR A 401 3.19 -13.77 16.78
C THR A 401 4.63 -14.04 17.20
N ARG A 402 5.31 -14.95 16.50
CA ARG A 402 6.76 -15.14 16.55
C ARG A 402 7.32 -14.96 15.14
N VAL A 403 8.40 -14.19 15.03
CA VAL A 403 9.16 -14.00 13.79
C VAL A 403 10.61 -14.39 14.08
N ALA A 404 11.12 -15.35 13.34
CA ALA A 404 12.49 -15.88 13.50
C ALA A 404 13.30 -15.56 12.25
N PHE A 405 14.50 -15.01 12.46
CA PHE A 405 15.48 -14.68 11.44
C PHE A 405 16.70 -15.57 11.60
N GLU A 406 17.22 -16.07 10.51
CA GLU A 406 18.45 -16.86 10.42
C GLU A 406 19.24 -16.40 9.20
N SER A 407 20.55 -16.27 9.34
CA SER A 407 21.47 -15.97 8.24
C SER A 407 22.67 -16.86 8.33
N THR A 408 23.06 -17.45 7.19
CA THR A 408 24.28 -18.22 7.01
C THR A 408 25.18 -17.49 6.02
N ASP A 409 26.36 -17.10 6.47
CA ASP A 409 27.35 -16.41 5.65
C ASP A 409 28.24 -17.41 4.92
N HIS A 410 28.41 -17.22 3.62
CA HIS A 410 29.28 -18.04 2.74
C HIS A 410 30.48 -17.23 2.21
N TYR A 411 30.52 -15.91 2.43
CA TYR A 411 31.63 -15.06 1.99
C TYR A 411 32.63 -14.80 3.13
N ILE A 412 33.32 -15.83 3.55
CA ILE A 412 34.31 -15.77 4.64
C ILE A 412 35.71 -15.67 4.03
N VAL A 413 36.34 -14.48 4.17
CA VAL A 413 37.66 -14.17 3.61
C VAL A 413 38.50 -13.38 4.62
N ALA A 414 39.80 -13.21 4.33
CA ALA A 414 40.67 -12.38 5.19
C ALA A 414 40.11 -10.96 5.35
N GLY A 415 39.81 -10.56 6.59
CA GLY A 415 39.22 -9.28 6.93
C GLY A 415 37.69 -9.20 6.82
N ASN A 416 37.02 -10.32 6.52
CA ASN A 416 35.57 -10.50 6.61
C ASN A 416 35.29 -11.84 7.30
N PRO A 417 34.99 -11.82 8.62
CA PRO A 417 34.74 -13.04 9.40
C PRO A 417 33.41 -13.68 9.05
N ASP A 418 33.13 -14.86 9.63
CA ASP A 418 31.82 -15.49 9.59
C ASP A 418 30.81 -14.63 10.38
N ASP A 419 29.82 -14.12 9.68
CA ASP A 419 28.75 -13.25 10.18
C ASP A 419 27.40 -13.98 10.34
N SER A 420 27.41 -15.32 10.31
CA SER A 420 26.22 -16.15 10.53
C SER A 420 25.58 -15.89 11.90
N GLY A 421 24.26 -15.99 11.96
CA GLY A 421 23.55 -15.78 13.23
C GLY A 421 22.04 -15.88 13.10
N SER A 422 21.35 -15.72 14.24
CA SER A 422 19.89 -15.77 14.30
C SER A 422 19.32 -14.85 15.37
N LYS A 423 18.07 -14.43 15.19
CA LYS A 423 17.32 -13.62 16.15
C LYS A 423 15.83 -13.94 16.09
N ASP A 424 15.21 -14.07 17.25
CA ASP A 424 13.78 -14.28 17.40
C ASP A 424 13.11 -13.05 18.02
N TYR A 425 11.94 -12.71 17.48
CA TYR A 425 11.05 -11.68 18.02
C TYR A 425 9.69 -12.29 18.33
N SER A 426 9.07 -11.91 19.44
CA SER A 426 7.72 -12.36 19.78
C SER A 426 6.91 -11.25 20.43
N ALA A 427 5.61 -11.26 20.17
CA ALA A 427 4.67 -10.37 20.81
C ALA A 427 3.27 -10.97 20.93
N THR A 428 2.58 -10.57 22.00
CA THR A 428 1.14 -10.74 22.13
C THR A 428 0.48 -9.37 22.11
N THR A 429 -0.39 -9.16 21.14
CA THR A 429 -1.03 -7.86 20.85
C THR A 429 -2.53 -7.95 21.10
N PRO A 430 -3.01 -7.56 22.30
CA PRO A 430 -4.43 -7.43 22.58
C PRO A 430 -5.00 -6.16 21.97
N VAL A 431 -6.28 -6.21 21.58
CA VAL A 431 -7.07 -5.06 21.12
C VAL A 431 -8.49 -5.16 21.70
N ALA A 432 -9.04 -4.02 22.07
CA ALA A 432 -10.42 -3.90 22.53
C ALA A 432 -11.07 -2.66 21.90
N GLY A 433 -12.36 -2.77 21.61
CA GLY A 433 -13.13 -1.66 21.07
C GLY A 433 -14.59 -1.73 21.47
N VAL A 434 -15.27 -0.59 21.40
CA VAL A 434 -16.70 -0.47 21.64
C VAL A 434 -17.31 0.41 20.56
N VAL A 435 -18.50 0.05 20.12
CA VAL A 435 -19.32 0.86 19.20
C VAL A 435 -20.64 1.18 19.87
N PHE A 436 -21.04 2.44 19.78
CA PHE A 436 -22.34 2.94 20.17
C PHE A 436 -23.12 3.44 18.94
N ARG A 437 -24.23 2.80 18.62
CA ARG A 437 -25.12 3.21 17.53
C ARG A 437 -26.03 4.34 18.03
N LEU A 438 -25.70 5.57 17.64
CA LEU A 438 -26.52 6.75 17.99
C LEU A 438 -27.88 6.68 17.30
N ASP A 439 -27.86 6.35 16.01
CA ASP A 439 -29.01 6.11 15.14
C ASP A 439 -28.63 5.10 14.02
N PRO A 440 -29.55 4.71 13.11
CA PRO A 440 -29.23 3.74 12.05
C PRO A 440 -28.11 4.18 11.09
N ALA A 441 -27.84 5.48 10.97
CA ALA A 441 -26.83 6.03 10.07
C ALA A 441 -25.53 6.44 10.77
N THR A 442 -25.52 6.53 12.12
CA THR A 442 -24.41 7.13 12.88
C THR A 442 -23.93 6.20 13.98
N SER A 443 -22.63 5.97 14.04
CA SER A 443 -21.97 5.27 15.13
C SER A 443 -20.81 6.09 15.71
N LEU A 444 -20.67 6.02 17.03
CA LEU A 444 -19.50 6.45 17.78
C LEU A 444 -18.69 5.22 18.15
N TYR A 445 -17.38 5.32 18.17
CA TYR A 445 -16.54 4.21 18.60
C TYR A 445 -15.35 4.69 19.42
N ALA A 446 -14.83 3.78 20.24
CA ALA A 446 -13.52 3.93 20.88
C ALA A 446 -12.79 2.59 20.82
N ASN A 447 -11.47 2.65 20.71
CA ASN A 447 -10.64 1.46 20.76
C ASN A 447 -9.29 1.73 21.44
N VAL A 448 -8.68 0.66 21.94
CA VAL A 448 -7.32 0.62 22.47
C VAL A 448 -6.66 -0.69 22.09
N GLY A 449 -5.34 -0.68 21.94
CA GLY A 449 -4.60 -1.91 21.64
C GLY A 449 -3.10 -1.70 21.59
N ARG A 450 -2.39 -2.80 21.29
CA ARG A 450 -0.94 -2.83 21.15
C ARG A 450 -0.55 -3.21 19.73
N GLY A 451 0.51 -2.59 19.22
CA GLY A 451 1.14 -2.92 17.94
C GLY A 451 2.55 -3.50 18.16
N PHE A 452 3.04 -4.16 17.13
CA PHE A 452 4.34 -4.81 17.11
C PHE A 452 4.92 -4.73 15.70
N GLU A 453 6.21 -4.41 15.60
CA GLU A 453 6.92 -4.32 14.34
C GLU A 453 8.36 -4.77 14.52
N THR A 454 8.80 -5.80 13.77
CA THR A 454 10.19 -6.27 13.75
C THR A 454 11.03 -5.43 12.80
N PRO A 455 12.37 -5.40 12.98
CA PRO A 455 13.26 -5.04 11.88
C PRO A 455 13.01 -5.97 10.68
N THR A 456 13.31 -5.49 9.48
CA THR A 456 13.37 -6.30 8.25
C THR A 456 14.81 -6.74 7.98
N PHE A 457 15.02 -7.70 7.06
CA PHE A 457 16.39 -8.04 6.65
C PHE A 457 17.17 -6.84 6.11
N VAL A 458 16.51 -5.88 5.46
CA VAL A 458 17.17 -4.65 4.99
C VAL A 458 17.66 -3.78 6.16
N GLU A 459 16.91 -3.72 7.25
CA GLU A 459 17.26 -2.95 8.46
C GLU A 459 18.30 -3.68 9.31
N LEU A 460 18.28 -5.01 9.32
CA LEU A 460 19.31 -5.83 9.96
C LEU A 460 20.64 -5.87 9.17
N ALA A 461 20.61 -5.54 7.88
CA ALA A 461 21.64 -5.87 6.89
C ALA A 461 23.08 -5.43 7.22
N TYR A 462 23.25 -4.41 8.06
CA TYR A 462 24.57 -3.82 8.34
C TYR A 462 24.72 -3.41 9.79
N GLN A 463 25.97 -3.48 10.27
CA GLN A 463 26.41 -2.92 11.55
C GLN A 463 27.36 -1.75 11.33
N ASN A 464 27.54 -0.92 12.37
CA ASN A 464 28.55 0.14 12.34
C ASN A 464 29.96 -0.45 12.42
N PRO A 465 30.92 0.03 11.60
CA PRO A 465 32.31 -0.38 11.71
C PRO A 465 32.88 -0.20 13.14
N PRO A 466 33.74 -1.11 13.64
CA PRO A 466 34.39 -2.20 12.90
C PRO A 466 33.57 -3.49 12.75
N ALA A 467 32.35 -3.56 13.29
CA ALA A 467 31.50 -4.73 13.20
C ALA A 467 31.02 -4.94 11.75
N SER A 468 30.72 -6.20 11.39
CA SER A 468 30.21 -6.66 10.12
C SER A 468 28.96 -7.53 10.31
N GLY A 469 28.31 -7.90 9.22
CA GLY A 469 27.14 -8.79 9.20
C GLY A 469 25.84 -8.14 9.65
N LEU A 470 24.89 -8.98 10.03
CA LEU A 470 23.56 -8.55 10.44
C LEU A 470 23.53 -7.97 11.85
N ASN A 471 22.80 -6.88 12.04
CA ASN A 471 22.61 -6.22 13.33
C ASN A 471 21.55 -6.92 14.19
N PHE A 472 21.87 -8.04 14.77
CA PHE A 472 20.99 -8.77 15.69
C PHE A 472 20.76 -8.09 17.05
N ALA A 473 21.40 -6.94 17.31
CA ALA A 473 21.12 -6.13 18.50
C ALA A 473 19.84 -5.29 18.38
N LEU A 474 19.30 -5.12 17.15
CA LEU A 474 18.04 -4.42 16.99
C LEU A 474 16.90 -5.15 17.68
N GLU A 475 16.08 -4.40 18.41
CA GLU A 475 14.85 -4.87 19.03
C GLU A 475 13.62 -4.50 18.21
N ALA A 476 12.53 -5.22 18.42
CA ALA A 476 11.27 -4.92 17.77
C ALA A 476 10.59 -3.71 18.42
N SER A 477 10.06 -2.80 17.61
CA SER A 477 9.26 -1.67 18.07
C SER A 477 7.92 -2.15 18.65
N ARG A 478 7.47 -1.52 19.73
CA ARG A 478 6.19 -1.82 20.40
C ARG A 478 5.39 -0.55 20.57
N SER A 479 4.13 -0.59 20.16
CA SER A 479 3.25 0.59 20.23
C SER A 479 2.01 0.35 21.08
N ARG A 480 1.51 1.43 21.67
CA ARG A 480 0.22 1.52 22.36
C ARG A 480 -0.64 2.53 21.61
N HIS A 481 -1.84 2.14 21.28
CA HIS A 481 -2.78 2.93 20.50
C HIS A 481 -4.04 3.20 21.31
N ALA A 482 -4.57 4.41 21.18
CA ALA A 482 -5.90 4.78 21.61
C ALA A 482 -6.55 5.62 20.52
N GLU A 483 -7.82 5.36 20.22
CA GLU A 483 -8.58 6.06 19.20
C GLU A 483 -10.04 6.21 19.61
N ILE A 484 -10.61 7.38 19.30
CA ILE A 484 -12.06 7.63 19.35
C ILE A 484 -12.50 8.20 18.00
N GLY A 485 -13.69 7.85 17.56
CA GLY A 485 -14.19 8.37 16.29
C GLY A 485 -15.70 8.30 16.13
N VAL A 486 -16.14 8.91 15.04
CA VAL A 486 -17.54 8.94 14.60
C VAL A 486 -17.60 8.59 13.12
N LYS A 487 -18.60 7.82 12.76
CA LYS A 487 -18.94 7.51 11.37
C LYS A 487 -20.42 7.79 11.15
N THR A 488 -20.71 8.51 10.07
CA THR A 488 -22.09 8.75 9.64
C THR A 488 -22.20 8.41 8.16
N ILE A 489 -23.09 7.47 7.83
CA ILE A 489 -23.28 6.98 6.46
C ILE A 489 -24.77 7.06 6.16
N ARG A 490 -25.12 7.88 5.17
CA ARG A 490 -26.47 7.94 4.62
C ARG A 490 -26.43 7.54 3.16
N ALA A 491 -26.95 6.36 2.89
CA ALA A 491 -26.94 5.79 1.55
C ALA A 491 -27.47 6.77 0.51
N GLY A 492 -26.76 6.91 -0.62
CA GLY A 492 -27.12 7.82 -1.71
C GLY A 492 -26.99 9.31 -1.39
N ALA A 493 -26.40 9.70 -0.25
CA ALA A 493 -26.25 11.10 0.13
C ALA A 493 -24.84 11.45 0.61
N TYR A 494 -24.35 10.84 1.69
CA TYR A 494 -23.03 11.18 2.23
C TYR A 494 -22.44 10.09 3.12
N ARG A 495 -21.12 10.10 3.23
CA ARG A 495 -20.33 9.40 4.22
C ARG A 495 -19.39 10.42 4.87
N LEU A 496 -19.45 10.52 6.20
CA LEU A 496 -18.59 11.39 7.00
C LEU A 496 -17.89 10.55 8.07
N THR A 497 -16.59 10.75 8.23
CA THR A 497 -15.79 10.09 9.26
C THR A 497 -14.91 11.10 9.96
N ALA A 498 -14.75 10.93 11.27
CA ALA A 498 -13.76 11.67 12.04
C ALA A 498 -13.13 10.76 13.08
N ALA A 499 -11.82 10.87 13.29
CA ALA A 499 -11.09 10.12 14.30
C ALA A 499 -10.04 11.00 14.98
N LEU A 500 -9.90 10.84 16.29
CA LEU A 500 -8.79 11.35 17.09
C LEU A 500 -8.01 10.17 17.63
N PHE A 501 -6.68 10.23 17.56
CA PHE A 501 -5.83 9.16 18.02
C PHE A 501 -4.59 9.66 18.77
N ASP A 502 -4.10 8.82 19.68
CA ASP A 502 -2.81 8.96 20.38
C ASP A 502 -2.08 7.62 20.32
N ILE A 503 -0.84 7.63 19.85
CA ILE A 503 -0.02 6.44 19.69
C ILE A 503 1.36 6.74 20.28
N VAL A 504 1.82 5.85 21.16
CA VAL A 504 3.16 5.89 21.75
C VAL A 504 3.90 4.63 21.31
N THR A 505 5.10 4.78 20.75
CA THR A 505 5.95 3.66 20.30
C THR A 505 7.24 3.69 21.08
N SER A 506 7.58 2.59 21.74
CA SER A 506 8.87 2.33 22.37
C SER A 506 9.77 1.55 21.41
N ASP A 507 11.08 1.72 21.56
CA ASP A 507 12.09 1.05 20.73
C ASP A 507 11.91 1.35 19.23
N GLU A 508 11.53 2.57 18.88
CA GLU A 508 11.34 2.98 17.47
C GLU A 508 12.61 2.68 16.65
N ILE A 509 12.47 1.98 15.53
CA ILE A 509 13.59 1.69 14.64
C ILE A 509 13.85 2.94 13.80
N VAL A 510 15.07 3.47 13.87
CA VAL A 510 15.51 4.67 13.15
C VAL A 510 16.83 4.44 12.46
N VAL A 511 17.14 5.28 11.48
CA VAL A 511 18.46 5.30 10.85
C VAL A 511 19.50 5.76 11.90
N ASP A 512 20.56 4.98 12.07
CA ASP A 512 21.68 5.34 12.93
C ASP A 512 22.76 6.10 12.15
N GLN A 513 23.25 5.50 11.06
CA GLN A 513 24.20 6.12 10.15
C GLN A 513 23.91 5.73 8.71
N ALA A 514 24.14 6.67 7.80
CA ALA A 514 24.15 6.40 6.38
C ALA A 514 25.52 6.83 5.83
N SER A 515 26.35 5.89 5.41
CA SER A 515 27.72 6.15 4.94
C SER A 515 28.16 5.08 3.94
N GLY A 516 28.88 5.48 2.89
CA GLY A 516 29.43 4.56 1.89
C GLY A 516 28.39 3.70 1.18
N GLY A 517 27.17 4.22 0.98
CA GLY A 517 26.07 3.50 0.36
C GLY A 517 25.38 2.49 1.26
N ARG A 518 25.63 2.52 2.56
CA ARG A 518 25.03 1.64 3.58
C ARG A 518 24.28 2.46 4.60
N THR A 519 23.14 1.94 5.00
CA THR A 519 22.36 2.48 6.11
C THR A 519 22.36 1.47 7.24
N THR A 520 22.78 1.88 8.44
CA THR A 520 22.64 1.12 9.67
C THR A 520 21.49 1.67 10.48
N TYR A 521 20.90 0.82 11.29
CA TYR A 521 19.73 1.16 12.10
C TYR A 521 20.00 0.90 13.58
N ARG A 522 19.25 1.60 14.42
CA ARG A 522 19.22 1.42 15.86
C ARG A 522 17.82 1.64 16.40
N ASN A 523 17.59 1.22 17.63
CA ASN A 523 16.39 1.62 18.35
C ASN A 523 16.61 3.02 18.95
N ALA A 524 15.69 3.95 18.65
CA ALA A 524 15.53 5.19 19.39
C ALA A 524 14.77 4.91 20.69
N GLY A 525 14.63 5.93 21.54
CA GLY A 525 13.76 5.85 22.70
C GLY A 525 12.28 5.80 22.30
N GLU A 526 11.48 6.70 22.84
CA GLU A 526 10.05 6.76 22.59
C GLU A 526 9.72 7.78 21.50
N THR A 527 8.71 7.46 20.69
CA THR A 527 8.07 8.40 19.76
C THR A 527 6.58 8.51 20.06
N GLN A 528 6.02 9.68 19.79
CA GLN A 528 4.58 9.91 19.94
C GLN A 528 3.94 10.42 18.65
N ARG A 529 2.74 9.94 18.38
CA ARG A 529 1.93 10.32 17.23
C ARG A 529 0.53 10.69 17.70
N ARG A 530 0.13 11.96 17.54
CA ARG A 530 -1.20 12.48 17.86
C ARG A 530 -1.80 13.10 16.63
N GLY A 531 -3.07 12.82 16.37
CA GLY A 531 -3.68 13.35 15.16
C GLY A 531 -5.19 13.37 15.14
N LEU A 532 -5.65 14.10 14.11
CA LEU A 532 -7.04 14.19 13.69
C LEU A 532 -7.15 13.78 12.23
N GLU A 533 -8.07 12.89 11.94
CA GLU A 533 -8.44 12.47 10.59
C GLU A 533 -9.89 12.84 10.32
N LEU A 534 -10.16 13.44 9.17
CA LEU A 534 -11.51 13.76 8.69
C LEU A 534 -11.68 13.24 7.27
N GLY A 535 -12.75 12.52 7.01
CA GLY A 535 -13.14 12.05 5.68
C GLY A 535 -14.57 12.47 5.34
N ALA A 536 -14.79 12.94 4.13
CA ALA A 536 -16.11 13.30 3.61
C ALA A 536 -16.27 12.80 2.16
N GLU A 537 -17.35 12.11 1.91
CA GLU A 537 -17.83 11.75 0.56
C GLU A 537 -19.27 12.26 0.46
N LEU A 538 -19.52 13.10 -0.53
CA LEU A 538 -20.80 13.75 -0.71
C LEU A 538 -21.33 13.43 -2.11
N LEU A 539 -22.49 12.81 -2.18
CA LEU A 539 -23.30 12.72 -3.39
C LEU A 539 -24.27 13.92 -3.34
N LEU A 540 -23.84 15.03 -3.93
CA LEU A 540 -24.65 16.23 -3.96
C LEU A 540 -25.88 16.02 -4.86
N THR A 541 -26.95 16.75 -4.60
CA THR A 541 -28.17 16.65 -5.42
C THR A 541 -27.86 16.94 -6.88
N GLY A 542 -28.23 16.00 -7.76
CA GLY A 542 -28.01 16.12 -9.20
C GLY A 542 -26.67 15.50 -9.65
N PRO A 543 -25.98 16.13 -10.62
CA PRO A 543 -24.81 15.55 -11.28
C PRO A 543 -23.47 15.79 -10.52
N PHE A 544 -23.49 16.28 -9.30
CA PHE A 544 -22.28 16.67 -8.58
C PHE A 544 -21.87 15.65 -7.52
N GLU A 545 -20.60 15.37 -7.46
CA GLU A 545 -19.94 14.55 -6.44
C GLU A 545 -18.79 15.37 -5.82
N ALA A 546 -18.55 15.22 -4.52
CA ALA A 546 -17.41 15.82 -3.87
C ALA A 546 -16.82 14.89 -2.81
N ARG A 547 -15.50 14.92 -2.66
CA ARG A 547 -14.76 14.19 -1.63
C ARG A 547 -13.73 15.10 -0.98
N ALA A 548 -13.46 14.84 0.30
CA ALA A 548 -12.38 15.50 1.00
C ALA A 548 -11.77 14.56 2.04
N ALA A 549 -10.45 14.65 2.19
CA ALA A 549 -9.70 13.99 3.24
C ALA A 549 -8.75 15.00 3.88
N TYR A 550 -8.80 15.10 5.20
CA TYR A 550 -7.92 15.96 5.97
C TYR A 550 -7.22 15.14 7.05
N THR A 551 -5.92 15.37 7.20
CA THR A 551 -5.10 14.78 8.24
C THR A 551 -4.29 15.88 8.91
N TYR A 552 -4.38 15.95 10.23
CA TYR A 552 -3.42 16.63 11.08
C TYR A 552 -2.68 15.58 11.91
N LEU A 553 -1.36 15.58 11.86
CA LEU A 553 -0.52 14.58 12.52
C LEU A 553 0.71 15.27 13.14
N ASN A 554 0.79 15.27 14.46
CA ASN A 554 2.02 15.57 15.17
C ASN A 554 2.72 14.27 15.52
N ALA A 555 3.79 13.94 14.77
CA ALA A 555 4.60 12.75 14.99
C ALA A 555 6.02 13.21 15.37
N GLU A 556 6.47 12.90 16.58
CA GLU A 556 7.71 13.43 17.15
C GLU A 556 8.47 12.41 18.00
N PHE A 557 9.75 12.63 18.14
CA PHE A 557 10.58 11.92 19.10
C PHE A 557 10.30 12.46 20.51
N SER A 558 9.86 11.60 21.42
CA SER A 558 9.64 11.97 22.83
C SER A 558 10.97 12.07 23.60
N ASP A 559 11.95 11.24 23.23
CA ASP A 559 13.27 11.16 23.85
C ASP A 559 14.36 11.69 22.91
N ALA A 560 15.34 12.39 23.49
CA ALA A 560 16.53 12.79 22.75
C ALA A 560 17.48 11.60 22.56
N PHE A 561 18.15 11.51 21.41
CA PHE A 561 19.18 10.51 21.14
C PHE A 561 20.23 11.04 20.14
N GLY A 562 21.52 10.78 20.40
CA GLY A 562 22.58 11.32 19.55
C GLY A 562 22.47 12.82 19.37
N ALA A 563 22.35 13.29 18.14
CA ALA A 563 22.12 14.70 17.79
C ALA A 563 20.62 15.06 17.65
N VAL A 564 19.72 14.10 17.82
CA VAL A 564 18.27 14.31 17.70
C VAL A 564 17.71 14.80 19.04
N ALA A 565 17.05 15.96 19.01
CA ALA A 565 16.42 16.52 20.21
C ALA A 565 15.01 15.93 20.42
N ALA A 566 14.59 15.84 21.68
CA ALA A 566 13.18 15.59 21.99
C ALA A 566 12.30 16.72 21.39
N GLY A 567 11.17 16.34 20.80
CA GLY A 567 10.28 17.25 20.07
C GLY A 567 10.62 17.43 18.58
N ASN A 568 11.74 16.87 18.08
CA ASN A 568 11.97 16.80 16.65
C ASN A 568 10.89 15.94 15.98
N VAL A 569 10.37 16.41 14.84
CA VAL A 569 9.36 15.67 14.09
C VAL A 569 9.98 14.51 13.33
N LEU A 570 9.22 13.43 13.17
CA LEU A 570 9.62 12.29 12.37
C LEU A 570 9.76 12.70 10.90
N PRO A 571 10.89 12.38 10.22
CA PRO A 571 11.07 12.75 8.83
C PRO A 571 10.15 11.94 7.90
N GLY A 572 9.88 12.49 6.72
CA GLY A 572 8.97 11.88 5.74
C GLY A 572 7.47 12.01 6.09
N VAL A 573 7.13 12.72 7.18
CA VAL A 573 5.75 12.87 7.67
C VAL A 573 5.32 14.35 7.60
N PRO A 574 4.33 14.71 6.76
CA PRO A 574 3.75 16.05 6.78
C PRO A 574 2.85 16.24 8.01
N LYS A 575 2.91 17.42 8.63
CA LYS A 575 2.05 17.75 9.76
C LYS A 575 0.58 17.93 9.36
N THR A 576 0.35 18.48 8.17
CA THR A 576 -0.99 18.66 7.60
C THR A 576 -1.02 18.18 6.17
N GLN A 577 -2.06 17.42 5.84
CA GLN A 577 -2.35 16.98 4.48
C GLN A 577 -3.83 17.17 4.20
N PHE A 578 -4.15 17.70 3.03
CA PHE A 578 -5.52 17.88 2.57
C PHE A 578 -5.66 17.44 1.12
N TYR A 579 -6.66 16.62 0.85
CA TYR A 579 -7.10 16.23 -0.49
C TYR A 579 -8.55 16.65 -0.65
N ALA A 580 -8.88 17.20 -1.81
CA ALA A 580 -10.26 17.45 -2.20
C ALA A 580 -10.46 17.08 -3.66
N GLU A 581 -11.61 16.53 -3.99
CA GLU A 581 -12.05 16.21 -5.34
C GLU A 581 -13.49 16.67 -5.51
N ALA A 582 -13.79 17.31 -6.64
CA ALA A 582 -15.14 17.62 -7.06
C ALA A 582 -15.33 17.19 -8.51
N ALA A 583 -16.43 16.55 -8.82
CA ALA A 583 -16.76 16.12 -10.17
C ALA A 583 -18.21 16.48 -10.51
N TRP A 584 -18.41 16.85 -11.78
CA TRP A 584 -19.69 17.04 -12.41
C TRP A 584 -19.86 16.00 -13.51
N ARG A 585 -20.99 15.27 -13.49
CA ARG A 585 -21.35 14.26 -14.50
C ARG A 585 -22.65 14.66 -15.18
N HIS A 586 -22.63 14.74 -16.49
CA HIS A 586 -23.83 14.98 -17.28
C HIS A 586 -24.25 13.68 -17.97
N ALA A 587 -25.09 12.89 -17.30
CA ALA A 587 -25.50 11.57 -17.77
C ALA A 587 -26.08 11.55 -19.19
N PRO A 588 -26.91 12.54 -19.67
CA PRO A 588 -27.43 12.51 -21.02
C PRO A 588 -26.38 12.57 -22.13
N THR A 589 -25.25 13.24 -21.88
CA THR A 589 -24.16 13.35 -22.86
C THR A 589 -22.98 12.44 -22.58
N GLY A 590 -22.90 11.84 -21.39
CA GLY A 590 -21.74 11.09 -20.94
C GLY A 590 -20.52 11.95 -20.54
N LEU A 591 -20.66 13.27 -20.48
CA LEU A 591 -19.57 14.18 -20.09
C LEU A 591 -19.30 14.14 -18.58
N ARG A 592 -18.01 14.16 -18.22
CA ARG A 592 -17.50 14.35 -16.86
C ARG A 592 -16.44 15.44 -16.84
N VAL A 593 -16.52 16.31 -15.83
CA VAL A 593 -15.45 17.26 -15.53
C VAL A 593 -15.14 17.13 -14.04
N GLY A 594 -13.88 16.91 -13.71
CA GLY A 594 -13.40 16.77 -12.34
C GLY A 594 -12.22 17.68 -12.07
N ALA A 595 -12.09 18.12 -10.82
CA ALA A 595 -10.94 18.81 -10.30
C ALA A 595 -10.48 18.13 -9.01
N GLU A 596 -9.17 17.96 -8.86
CA GLU A 596 -8.53 17.43 -7.66
C GLU A 596 -7.56 18.48 -7.10
N LEU A 597 -7.52 18.62 -5.80
CA LEU A 597 -6.55 19.45 -5.08
C LEU A 597 -5.83 18.60 -4.05
N LEU A 598 -4.51 18.67 -4.05
CA LEU A 598 -3.65 18.09 -3.03
C LEU A 598 -2.81 19.20 -2.39
N TYR A 599 -2.98 19.38 -1.09
CA TYR A 599 -2.09 20.18 -0.24
C TYR A 599 -1.28 19.26 0.67
N ARG A 600 0.00 19.53 0.80
CA ARG A 600 0.89 18.88 1.76
C ARG A 600 1.75 19.94 2.43
N ASP A 601 1.82 19.88 3.76
CA ASP A 601 2.70 20.71 4.56
C ASP A 601 4.17 20.31 4.35
N ARG A 602 5.10 21.16 4.80
CA ARG A 602 6.53 20.87 4.73
C ARG A 602 6.88 19.56 5.44
N VAL A 603 7.88 18.88 4.95
CA VAL A 603 8.32 17.57 5.44
C VAL A 603 9.79 17.64 5.84
N ALA A 604 10.12 17.27 7.09
CA ALA A 604 11.51 17.12 7.53
C ALA A 604 12.16 15.98 6.73
N VAL A 605 13.42 16.19 6.30
CA VAL A 605 14.15 15.20 5.51
C VAL A 605 15.12 14.36 6.33
N ASN A 606 15.36 14.75 7.59
CA ASN A 606 16.22 14.01 8.52
C ASN A 606 15.75 14.14 9.98
N ASP A 607 16.19 13.24 10.83
CA ASP A 607 15.79 13.17 12.24
C ASP A 607 16.21 14.40 13.07
N VAL A 608 17.30 15.06 12.68
CA VAL A 608 17.75 16.30 13.34
C VAL A 608 16.96 17.54 12.93
N ASN A 609 16.05 17.40 11.96
CA ASN A 609 15.21 18.47 11.41
C ASN A 609 16.00 19.69 10.90
N SER A 610 17.20 19.46 10.35
CA SER A 610 18.05 20.55 9.83
C SER A 610 17.56 21.08 8.48
N GLU A 611 16.86 20.27 7.68
CA GLU A 611 16.35 20.63 6.37
C GLU A 611 14.92 20.11 6.18
N PHE A 612 14.19 20.75 5.27
CA PHE A 612 12.79 20.42 4.95
C PHE A 612 12.56 20.47 3.44
N ALA A 613 11.67 19.62 2.95
CA ALA A 613 11.00 19.82 1.69
C ALA A 613 9.80 20.76 1.91
N ASP A 614 9.67 21.79 1.08
CA ASP A 614 8.65 22.83 1.24
C ASP A 614 7.22 22.31 1.08
N ALA A 615 6.28 23.00 1.69
CA ALA A 615 4.85 22.78 1.49
C ALA A 615 4.44 23.12 0.06
N PHE A 616 3.45 22.38 -0.46
CA PHE A 616 2.94 22.63 -1.80
C PHE A 616 1.43 22.43 -1.91
N THR A 617 0.87 23.03 -2.95
CA THR A 617 -0.50 22.75 -3.42
C THR A 617 -0.46 22.49 -4.91
N VAL A 618 -1.03 21.37 -5.34
CA VAL A 618 -1.22 21.04 -6.76
C VAL A 618 -2.69 20.83 -7.06
N VAL A 619 -3.09 21.26 -8.26
CA VAL A 619 -4.44 21.09 -8.79
C VAL A 619 -4.37 20.29 -10.08
N ASN A 620 -5.22 19.27 -10.19
CA ASN A 620 -5.36 18.46 -11.40
C ASN A 620 -6.77 18.62 -11.97
N LEU A 621 -6.90 18.54 -13.27
CA LEU A 621 -8.19 18.55 -13.99
C LEU A 621 -8.36 17.26 -14.77
N VAL A 622 -9.58 16.73 -14.78
CA VAL A 622 -9.95 15.54 -15.53
C VAL A 622 -11.20 15.84 -16.36
N PHE A 623 -11.11 15.58 -17.64
CA PHE A 623 -12.22 15.65 -18.57
C PHE A 623 -12.49 14.24 -19.09
N GLY A 624 -13.69 13.75 -18.95
CA GLY A 624 -14.09 12.41 -19.38
C GLY A 624 -15.28 12.46 -20.31
N PHE A 625 -15.35 11.48 -21.20
CA PHE A 625 -16.51 11.26 -22.06
C PHE A 625 -16.82 9.77 -22.13
N GLN A 626 -18.05 9.40 -21.80
CA GLN A 626 -18.51 8.03 -21.82
C GLN A 626 -19.59 7.84 -22.88
N GLN A 627 -19.38 6.88 -23.75
CA GLN A 627 -20.35 6.43 -24.74
C GLN A 627 -20.75 4.98 -24.42
N GLN A 628 -22.00 4.65 -24.61
CA GLN A 628 -22.50 3.32 -24.32
C GLN A 628 -23.52 2.86 -25.39
N GLY A 629 -23.30 1.68 -25.93
CA GLY A 629 -24.26 0.93 -26.73
C GLY A 629 -24.84 -0.26 -25.97
N SER A 630 -25.56 -1.14 -26.66
CA SER A 630 -26.20 -2.31 -26.04
C SER A 630 -25.18 -3.35 -25.50
N LYS A 631 -24.02 -3.47 -26.15
CA LYS A 631 -22.98 -4.47 -25.83
C LYS A 631 -21.59 -3.86 -25.67
N TRP A 632 -21.44 -2.56 -25.82
CA TRP A 632 -20.14 -1.91 -25.74
C TRP A 632 -20.23 -0.63 -24.92
N ARG A 633 -19.10 -0.27 -24.31
CA ARG A 633 -18.88 1.00 -23.63
C ARG A 633 -17.49 1.52 -24.00
N LEU A 634 -17.41 2.83 -24.25
CA LEU A 634 -16.19 3.54 -24.53
C LEU A 634 -16.05 4.68 -23.52
N ASN A 635 -14.92 4.76 -22.86
CA ASN A 635 -14.57 5.84 -21.94
C ASN A 635 -13.30 6.50 -22.48
N GLU A 636 -13.38 7.79 -22.71
CA GLU A 636 -12.28 8.63 -23.15
C GLU A 636 -11.98 9.64 -22.05
N PHE A 637 -10.73 9.96 -21.83
CA PHE A 637 -10.39 11.01 -20.88
C PHE A 637 -9.14 11.79 -21.28
N LEU A 638 -9.10 13.03 -20.83
CA LEU A 638 -7.94 13.90 -20.78
C LEU A 638 -7.72 14.32 -19.33
N ARG A 639 -6.53 14.06 -18.81
CA ARG A 639 -6.08 14.50 -17.51
C ARG A 639 -4.94 15.51 -17.68
N VAL A 640 -5.01 16.60 -16.95
CA VAL A 640 -3.94 17.59 -16.83
C VAL A 640 -3.54 17.64 -15.36
N ASP A 641 -2.37 17.09 -15.05
CA ASP A 641 -1.82 17.16 -13.70
C ASP A 641 -1.06 18.47 -13.51
N ASN A 642 -1.13 18.98 -12.27
CA ASN A 642 -0.43 20.19 -11.86
C ASN A 642 -0.69 21.36 -12.82
N VAL A 643 -1.96 21.73 -13.01
CA VAL A 643 -2.36 22.80 -13.95
C VAL A 643 -1.76 24.17 -13.61
N THR A 644 -1.41 24.36 -12.34
CA THR A 644 -0.76 25.57 -11.81
C THR A 644 0.72 25.65 -12.11
N ASP A 645 1.31 24.59 -12.64
CA ASP A 645 2.74 24.45 -12.96
C ASP A 645 3.67 24.66 -11.74
N THR A 646 3.19 24.24 -10.58
CA THR A 646 3.92 24.36 -9.31
C THR A 646 5.15 23.46 -9.30
N ALA A 647 6.32 24.01 -9.01
CA ALA A 647 7.52 23.22 -8.71
C ALA A 647 7.44 22.69 -7.28
N TYR A 648 7.56 21.38 -7.08
CA TYR A 648 7.44 20.76 -5.76
C TYR A 648 8.25 19.46 -5.64
N ILE A 649 8.48 19.04 -4.40
CA ILE A 649 9.15 17.78 -4.07
C ILE A 649 8.08 16.70 -3.84
N GLY A 650 8.08 15.68 -4.68
CA GLY A 650 7.12 14.58 -4.63
C GLY A 650 7.43 13.56 -3.55
N SER A 651 8.72 13.34 -3.26
CA SER A 651 9.21 12.41 -2.25
C SER A 651 10.52 12.90 -1.64
N VAL A 652 10.85 12.36 -0.47
CA VAL A 652 12.13 12.63 0.21
C VAL A 652 12.86 11.32 0.51
N VAL A 653 14.17 11.32 0.37
CA VAL A 653 15.07 10.26 0.83
C VAL A 653 15.49 10.59 2.25
N VAL A 654 14.87 9.94 3.22
CA VAL A 654 15.06 10.24 4.64
C VAL A 654 16.49 9.88 5.07
N ASN A 655 17.15 10.82 5.77
CA ASN A 655 18.49 10.66 6.34
C ASN A 655 19.59 10.28 5.31
N ASP A 656 19.50 10.72 4.03
CA ASP A 656 20.57 10.47 3.05
C ASP A 656 21.89 11.14 3.47
N ALA A 657 22.97 10.35 3.53
CA ALA A 657 24.27 10.82 3.99
C ALA A 657 24.94 11.88 3.11
N ASN A 658 24.52 11.99 1.86
CA ASN A 658 25.10 12.94 0.88
C ASN A 658 24.25 14.22 0.76
N GLY A 659 23.21 14.39 1.61
CA GLY A 659 22.27 15.50 1.52
C GLY A 659 21.38 15.47 0.28
N ARG A 660 21.29 14.34 -0.42
CA ARG A 660 20.45 14.15 -1.61
C ARG A 660 19.04 13.74 -1.20
N TYR A 661 18.41 14.58 -0.43
CA TYR A 661 17.11 14.29 0.18
C TYR A 661 15.93 14.42 -0.77
N TYR A 662 16.06 15.18 -1.89
CA TYR A 662 14.93 15.67 -2.63
C TYR A 662 14.70 14.90 -3.92
N GLU A 663 13.46 14.47 -4.15
CA GLU A 663 12.99 13.85 -5.40
C GLU A 663 11.91 14.75 -6.02
N PRO A 664 12.29 15.61 -6.98
CA PRO A 664 11.36 16.54 -7.62
C PRO A 664 10.26 15.82 -8.38
N ALA A 665 9.06 16.36 -8.30
CA ALA A 665 7.90 15.88 -9.05
C ALA A 665 7.74 16.65 -10.38
N PRO A 666 7.02 16.07 -11.36
CA PRO A 666 6.72 16.72 -12.62
C PRO A 666 5.96 18.03 -12.43
N GLN A 667 6.35 19.03 -13.23
CA GLN A 667 5.54 20.21 -13.48
C GLN A 667 4.27 19.81 -14.26
N ARG A 668 3.58 20.75 -14.89
CA ARG A 668 2.37 20.45 -15.65
C ARG A 668 2.63 19.35 -16.67
N ASN A 669 1.80 18.31 -16.63
CA ASN A 669 1.87 17.19 -17.55
C ASN A 669 0.48 16.71 -17.95
N ILE A 670 0.40 15.92 -19.00
CA ILE A 670 -0.86 15.51 -19.63
C ILE A 670 -0.88 13.99 -19.77
N LEU A 671 -2.04 13.40 -19.55
CA LEU A 671 -2.36 12.01 -19.83
C LEU A 671 -3.69 11.95 -20.58
N VAL A 672 -3.73 11.18 -21.64
CA VAL A 672 -4.95 10.82 -22.37
C VAL A 672 -5.18 9.32 -22.27
N GLY A 673 -6.42 8.90 -22.23
CA GLY A 673 -6.74 7.48 -22.17
C GLY A 673 -8.03 7.14 -22.91
N LEU A 674 -8.03 5.93 -23.43
CA LEU A 674 -9.16 5.30 -24.11
C LEU A 674 -9.38 3.92 -23.52
N GLN A 675 -10.58 3.66 -23.02
CA GLN A 675 -10.99 2.35 -22.51
C GLN A 675 -12.23 1.88 -23.25
N ALA A 676 -12.16 0.71 -23.87
CA ALA A 676 -13.27 0.09 -24.56
C ALA A 676 -13.64 -1.23 -23.88
N SER A 677 -14.93 -1.48 -23.67
CA SER A 677 -15.43 -2.77 -23.20
C SER A 677 -16.48 -3.33 -24.15
N LEU A 678 -16.42 -4.64 -24.39
CA LEU A 678 -17.31 -5.39 -25.26
C LEU A 678 -17.88 -6.59 -24.51
N GLN A 679 -19.21 -6.71 -24.50
CA GLN A 679 -19.95 -7.85 -23.94
C GLN A 679 -20.35 -8.84 -25.04
N PHE A 680 -20.24 -10.13 -24.76
CA PHE A 680 -20.49 -11.21 -25.72
C PHE A 680 -21.88 -11.86 -25.59
#